data_ac60aea83642782f8baf76d9f2c26d32
#
_entry.id   ac60aea83642782f8baf76d9f2c26d32
#
_cell.length_a   1.000
_cell.length_b   1.000
_cell.length_c   1.000
_cell.angle_alpha   90.00
_cell.angle_beta   90.00
_cell.angle_gamma   90.00
#
_symmetry.space_group_name_H-M   'P 1'
#
loop_
_entity.id
_entity.type
_entity.pdbx_description
1 polymer ?
#
loop_
_entity_poly.entity_id
_entity_poly.type
_entity_poly.pdbx_seq_one_letter_code
_entity_poly.pdbx_strand_id
1 'polypeptide(L)'
;MKLCTAVKEVISSDSYFRILTNSIEIRLMFFTDSIIRIRAGFDGDFAEESYSLVTTAWEDRMDEFLGSMRKRITPASASLSDQGDSVILQGALLKVVIEKDPFRICIYDKEGTCIHSDIVDLGYMEDSNHRRIHTSEISPKDCFYGFGEKSGEWNKAQKFLSMSPKDAMGYNPKETDSLYKHIPFYIKLNKDTKKAVGYFYHNTYECDFDMGREKSNYWKPHSRYRADGGDIDLFLIAGPQVRSVVERYTDLTGKSALLPRYALGYLGSSMYYPELPKDCDDAILEFIDTTREEDIPADGFQLSSGYTSIETKDGIKRCVFTWNKDRFKDPKNFFREMKKRGITVSPNVKPGILLSHPDLETMKAEDIFVKDSEKDEPGVGTWWGGKGVFADFTKEKTRTVWKKLLKENVLEMGTNSIWNDNCEYDSMVDKDSRCDFEGKGGTIGQLKSVMSNLMCHITDEAIHETFDNTRPFIVCRSGHSGIQRYAQTWAGDNLTCWDSLKYNIATILGMSLSGVANQGCDIGGFYGTSPEAELMVRWVQNGIFQPRFSVHSVNTDNTVTEPWMYGNYTKYIRNAMKFRYRMIPYFYSLMERAHETGHPIMEPMCSAFQNDPKCYEEGIDFMTGDSLLVANVVEKGAQFREVYLPEGEVFYDFYTRERYEGGQTIKIPVTIESIPLFVRGGAIIPMALNQINNVTTEIITGLHLLIAADKDNRFTLYEDDGHSMDYEKGAYLKTHIDMKAGEQTVLKFKQEGNFKTTVETLHLDVIQREKAPFFVTLDGELLPHFLHRKKFEQADSGWYYSQTLKSVQIKYPNPKKDSTLLISFEQFDMIGM
;
A
#
# COMPACT_ATOMS: atom_id res chain seq x y z
N MET A 1 -13.98 26.11 -26.16
CA MET A 1 -13.19 26.51 -24.98
C MET A 1 -14.11 27.24 -24.00
N LYS A 2 -14.18 26.82 -22.74
CA LYS A 2 -14.90 27.50 -21.66
C LYS A 2 -13.85 27.97 -20.64
N LEU A 3 -14.01 29.17 -20.10
CA LEU A 3 -13.09 29.76 -19.14
C LEU A 3 -13.88 30.51 -18.07
N CYS A 4 -13.60 30.25 -16.82
CA CYS A 4 -14.28 30.87 -15.68
C CYS A 4 -13.46 32.04 -15.18
N THR A 5 -13.92 33.28 -15.47
CA THR A 5 -13.20 34.51 -15.11
C THR A 5 -14.00 35.39 -14.13
N ALA A 6 -15.33 35.19 -14.05
CA ALA A 6 -16.17 35.98 -13.17
C ALA A 6 -17.32 35.15 -12.59
N VAL A 7 -17.74 35.50 -11.37
CA VAL A 7 -18.89 34.92 -10.68
C VAL A 7 -20.07 35.86 -10.81
N LYS A 8 -21.20 35.35 -11.28
CA LYS A 8 -22.47 36.08 -11.33
C LYS A 8 -23.18 36.05 -9.99
N GLU A 9 -23.22 34.88 -9.36
CA GLU A 9 -23.95 34.65 -8.12
C GLU A 9 -23.42 33.44 -7.37
N VAL A 10 -23.51 33.45 -6.04
CA VAL A 10 -23.30 32.27 -5.17
C VAL A 10 -24.58 32.02 -4.39
N ILE A 11 -25.16 30.81 -4.56
CA ILE A 11 -26.46 30.42 -4.00
C ILE A 11 -26.23 29.24 -3.03
N SER A 12 -26.81 29.34 -1.84
CA SER A 12 -26.88 28.21 -0.91
C SER A 12 -27.97 27.22 -1.36
N SER A 13 -27.63 25.93 -1.45
CA SER A 13 -28.54 24.81 -1.61
C SER A 13 -28.50 23.92 -0.37
N ASP A 14 -29.31 22.88 -0.29
CA ASP A 14 -29.45 22.04 0.91
C ASP A 14 -28.14 21.44 1.41
N SER A 15 -27.28 21.00 0.51
CA SER A 15 -26.04 20.28 0.86
C SER A 15 -24.78 20.84 0.22
N TYR A 16 -24.89 21.88 -0.62
CA TYR A 16 -23.77 22.50 -1.33
C TYR A 16 -24.06 23.95 -1.71
N PHE A 17 -23.01 24.69 -2.10
CA PHE A 17 -23.13 26.05 -2.64
C PHE A 17 -22.94 26.01 -4.15
N ARG A 18 -23.83 26.64 -4.87
CA ARG A 18 -23.75 26.82 -6.33
C ARG A 18 -23.04 28.12 -6.65
N ILE A 19 -21.99 28.06 -7.40
CA ILE A 19 -21.22 29.21 -7.89
C ILE A 19 -21.51 29.32 -9.37
N LEU A 20 -22.33 30.29 -9.74
CA LEU A 20 -22.69 30.56 -11.13
C LEU A 20 -21.65 31.47 -11.74
N THR A 21 -20.79 30.92 -12.60
CA THR A 21 -19.76 31.69 -13.29
C THR A 21 -20.26 32.24 -14.63
N ASN A 22 -19.39 32.96 -15.33
CA ASN A 22 -19.66 33.42 -16.69
C ASN A 22 -19.77 32.27 -17.72
N SER A 23 -19.29 31.05 -17.41
CA SER A 23 -19.20 29.94 -18.36
C SER A 23 -19.92 28.67 -17.91
N ILE A 24 -19.78 28.27 -16.63
CA ILE A 24 -20.30 27.02 -16.10
C ILE A 24 -20.80 27.20 -14.66
N GLU A 25 -21.51 26.20 -14.13
CA GLU A 25 -21.80 26.04 -12.71
C GLU A 25 -20.65 25.29 -12.02
N ILE A 26 -20.24 25.81 -10.87
CA ILE A 26 -19.34 25.10 -9.94
C ILE A 26 -20.13 24.82 -8.65
N ARG A 27 -20.02 23.59 -8.11
CA ARG A 27 -20.63 23.19 -6.84
C ARG A 27 -19.55 22.98 -5.79
N LEU A 28 -19.73 23.58 -4.62
CA LEU A 28 -18.82 23.46 -3.50
C LEU A 28 -19.56 22.90 -2.30
N MET A 29 -19.06 21.79 -1.75
CA MET A 29 -19.63 21.10 -0.59
C MET A 29 -18.59 21.00 0.51
N PHE A 30 -18.95 21.34 1.73
CA PHE A 30 -18.19 20.94 2.92
C PHE A 30 -18.54 19.48 3.21
N PHE A 31 -17.82 18.57 2.55
CA PHE A 31 -18.09 17.14 2.62
C PHE A 31 -17.95 16.61 4.05
N THR A 32 -16.90 17.07 4.76
CA THR A 32 -16.73 16.99 6.22
C THR A 32 -16.14 18.31 6.70
N ASP A 33 -15.91 18.47 8.00
CA ASP A 33 -15.22 19.66 8.55
C ASP A 33 -13.81 19.84 7.95
N SER A 34 -13.18 18.77 7.46
CA SER A 34 -11.80 18.74 6.95
C SER A 34 -11.69 18.49 5.45
N ILE A 35 -12.80 18.22 4.76
CA ILE A 35 -12.80 17.87 3.33
C ILE A 35 -13.80 18.77 2.60
N ILE A 36 -13.30 19.45 1.58
CA ILE A 36 -14.14 20.22 0.66
C ILE A 36 -14.18 19.50 -0.69
N ARG A 37 -15.38 19.30 -1.25
CA ARG A 37 -15.59 18.82 -2.60
C ARG A 37 -15.92 19.98 -3.50
N ILE A 38 -15.16 20.15 -4.60
CA ILE A 38 -15.39 21.18 -5.63
C ILE A 38 -15.63 20.47 -6.95
N ARG A 39 -16.79 20.74 -7.57
CA ARG A 39 -17.17 20.17 -8.85
C ARG A 39 -17.41 21.25 -9.87
N ALA A 40 -16.69 21.20 -10.98
CA ALA A 40 -16.92 22.09 -12.14
C ALA A 40 -17.56 21.27 -13.26
N GLY A 41 -18.87 21.53 -13.49
CA GLY A 41 -19.69 20.80 -14.44
C GLY A 41 -19.65 21.43 -15.83
N PHE A 42 -18.75 20.93 -16.70
CA PHE A 42 -18.59 21.47 -18.06
C PHE A 42 -19.71 21.05 -19.00
N ASP A 43 -20.27 19.87 -18.81
CA ASP A 43 -21.39 19.34 -19.58
C ASP A 43 -22.75 19.55 -18.85
N GLY A 44 -22.69 20.02 -17.59
CA GLY A 44 -23.89 20.30 -16.79
C GLY A 44 -24.52 19.04 -16.16
N ASP A 45 -23.87 17.89 -16.27
CA ASP A 45 -24.42 16.58 -15.87
C ASP A 45 -24.23 16.30 -14.37
N PHE A 46 -23.10 16.68 -13.79
CA PHE A 46 -22.78 16.38 -12.39
C PHE A 46 -23.05 14.93 -11.99
N ALA A 47 -22.60 13.97 -12.81
CA ALA A 47 -22.76 12.56 -12.55
C ALA A 47 -22.15 12.15 -11.19
N GLU A 48 -22.86 11.33 -10.42
CA GLU A 48 -22.49 10.96 -9.05
C GLU A 48 -22.00 9.51 -8.92
N GLU A 49 -22.08 8.72 -9.99
CA GLU A 49 -21.71 7.31 -9.99
C GLU A 49 -20.23 7.12 -9.70
N SER A 50 -19.91 6.33 -8.67
CA SER A 50 -18.53 6.07 -8.25
C SER A 50 -18.29 4.65 -7.78
N TYR A 51 -17.39 3.93 -8.46
CA TYR A 51 -16.83 2.65 -7.99
C TYR A 51 -15.75 2.83 -6.93
N SER A 52 -15.18 4.03 -6.80
CA SER A 52 -14.02 4.28 -5.94
C SER A 52 -14.40 4.75 -4.55
N LEU A 53 -15.48 5.52 -4.40
CA LEU A 53 -15.89 6.09 -3.12
C LEU A 53 -16.70 5.09 -2.31
N VAL A 54 -16.28 4.83 -1.08
CA VAL A 54 -17.07 4.08 -0.10
C VAL A 54 -17.84 5.01 0.84
N THR A 55 -17.46 6.27 0.95
CA THR A 55 -18.19 7.28 1.71
C THR A 55 -18.74 8.33 0.77
N THR A 56 -20.06 8.54 0.78
CA THR A 56 -20.75 9.53 -0.04
C THR A 56 -21.82 10.28 0.77
N ALA A 57 -22.21 11.44 0.26
CA ALA A 57 -23.32 12.24 0.80
C ALA A 57 -24.56 12.18 -0.10
N TRP A 58 -24.59 11.32 -1.10
CA TRP A 58 -25.63 11.13 -2.11
C TRP A 58 -25.83 9.64 -2.38
N GLU A 59 -26.93 9.30 -3.01
CA GLU A 59 -27.22 7.98 -3.56
C GLU A 59 -26.88 7.92 -5.05
N ASP A 60 -26.30 6.80 -5.48
CA ASP A 60 -26.00 6.54 -6.88
C ASP A 60 -26.18 5.05 -7.22
N ARG A 61 -26.07 4.70 -8.52
CA ARG A 61 -26.27 3.32 -9.02
C ARG A 61 -25.29 2.32 -8.42
N MET A 62 -24.14 2.80 -7.93
CA MET A 62 -23.08 1.94 -7.36
C MET A 62 -23.40 1.52 -5.93
N ASP A 63 -24.45 2.03 -5.31
CA ASP A 63 -24.87 1.62 -3.95
C ASP A 63 -25.20 0.12 -3.89
N GLU A 64 -25.82 -0.42 -4.91
CA GLU A 64 -26.10 -1.86 -5.02
C GLU A 64 -24.81 -2.67 -5.19
N PHE A 65 -23.92 -2.22 -6.07
CA PHE A 65 -22.64 -2.88 -6.34
C PHE A 65 -21.71 -2.89 -5.11
N LEU A 66 -21.58 -1.76 -4.42
CA LEU A 66 -20.70 -1.63 -3.25
C LEU A 66 -21.33 -2.20 -1.95
N GLY A 67 -22.65 -2.31 -1.91
CA GLY A 67 -23.39 -2.93 -0.81
C GLY A 67 -22.99 -2.39 0.56
N SER A 68 -22.62 -3.27 1.49
CA SER A 68 -22.25 -2.93 2.87
C SER A 68 -20.96 -2.09 3.01
N MET A 69 -20.14 -2.02 1.98
CA MET A 69 -18.97 -1.14 1.98
C MET A 69 -19.35 0.35 1.88
N ARG A 70 -20.51 0.67 1.30
CA ARG A 70 -20.96 2.04 1.11
C ARG A 70 -21.47 2.64 2.43
N LYS A 71 -20.90 3.76 2.82
CA LYS A 71 -21.30 4.54 4.00
C LYS A 71 -21.88 5.88 3.56
N ARG A 72 -22.97 6.29 4.21
CA ARG A 72 -23.62 7.58 3.95
C ARG A 72 -23.31 8.56 5.07
N ILE A 73 -22.94 9.79 4.71
CA ILE A 73 -22.73 10.88 5.65
C ILE A 73 -23.62 12.06 5.32
N THR A 74 -23.84 12.91 6.32
CA THR A 74 -24.43 14.24 6.12
C THR A 74 -23.27 15.23 5.95
N PRO A 75 -23.29 16.09 4.90
CA PRO A 75 -22.30 17.13 4.72
C PRO A 75 -22.22 18.06 5.93
N ALA A 76 -21.01 18.58 6.20
CA ALA A 76 -20.83 19.58 7.24
C ALA A 76 -21.49 20.90 6.84
N SER A 77 -22.01 21.62 7.83
CA SER A 77 -22.65 22.92 7.60
C SER A 77 -21.63 24.03 7.44
N ALA A 78 -21.96 25.02 6.62
CA ALA A 78 -21.21 26.26 6.50
C ALA A 78 -22.16 27.45 6.30
N SER A 79 -21.76 28.61 6.77
CA SER A 79 -22.49 29.86 6.55
C SER A 79 -21.95 30.62 5.34
N LEU A 80 -22.82 31.31 4.62
CA LEU A 80 -22.48 32.18 3.50
C LEU A 80 -22.57 33.65 3.91
N SER A 81 -21.55 34.43 3.58
CA SER A 81 -21.53 35.88 3.75
C SER A 81 -21.00 36.56 2.50
N ASP A 82 -21.84 37.35 1.84
CA ASP A 82 -21.48 38.16 0.67
C ASP A 82 -20.81 39.48 1.14
N GLN A 83 -19.60 39.72 0.67
CA GLN A 83 -18.79 40.91 1.00
C GLN A 83 -18.73 41.93 -0.15
N GLY A 84 -19.53 41.74 -1.20
CA GLY A 84 -19.50 42.54 -2.41
C GLY A 84 -18.57 41.93 -3.46
N ASP A 85 -17.27 42.18 -3.38
CA ASP A 85 -16.28 41.68 -4.34
C ASP A 85 -15.91 40.19 -4.10
N SER A 86 -16.29 39.64 -2.94
CA SER A 86 -16.06 38.26 -2.59
C SER A 86 -17.21 37.66 -1.80
N VAL A 87 -17.29 36.32 -1.78
CA VAL A 87 -18.16 35.55 -0.89
C VAL A 87 -17.32 34.68 0.03
N ILE A 88 -17.66 34.70 1.30
CA ILE A 88 -17.03 33.87 2.33
C ILE A 88 -17.99 32.73 2.69
N LEU A 89 -17.49 31.49 2.60
CA LEU A 89 -18.15 30.31 3.14
C LEU A 89 -17.37 29.87 4.38
N GLN A 90 -18.02 29.90 5.55
CA GLN A 90 -17.38 29.61 6.82
C GLN A 90 -17.90 28.29 7.40
N GLY A 91 -17.05 27.25 7.37
CA GLY A 91 -17.24 25.99 8.08
C GLY A 91 -16.54 25.99 9.45
N ALA A 92 -16.60 24.85 10.15
CA ALA A 92 -16.01 24.70 11.48
C ALA A 92 -14.48 24.76 11.48
N LEU A 93 -13.81 24.11 10.53
CA LEU A 93 -12.35 24.04 10.43
C LEU A 93 -11.79 24.75 9.20
N LEU A 94 -12.58 24.95 8.18
CA LEU A 94 -12.15 25.51 6.89
C LEU A 94 -13.00 26.74 6.54
N LYS A 95 -12.32 27.71 5.94
CA LYS A 95 -12.93 28.90 5.36
C LYS A 95 -12.63 28.97 3.87
N VAL A 96 -13.65 29.14 3.04
CA VAL A 96 -13.49 29.35 1.60
C VAL A 96 -13.78 30.81 1.28
N VAL A 97 -12.91 31.44 0.51
CA VAL A 97 -13.09 32.78 -0.04
C VAL A 97 -13.22 32.64 -1.56
N ILE A 98 -14.32 33.08 -2.10
CA ILE A 98 -14.62 33.11 -3.52
C ILE A 98 -14.52 34.57 -3.97
N GLU A 99 -13.43 34.93 -4.65
CA GLU A 99 -13.25 36.21 -5.30
C GLU A 99 -14.10 36.22 -6.57
N LYS A 100 -14.89 37.27 -6.79
CA LYS A 100 -15.90 37.25 -7.87
C LYS A 100 -15.39 37.70 -9.23
N ASP A 101 -14.56 38.74 -9.28
CA ASP A 101 -14.02 39.31 -10.50
C ASP A 101 -12.70 40.06 -10.18
N PRO A 102 -11.53 39.51 -10.56
CA PRO A 102 -11.33 38.25 -11.28
C PRO A 102 -11.64 37.01 -10.41
N PHE A 103 -12.11 35.94 -11.03
CA PHE A 103 -12.54 34.75 -10.31
C PHE A 103 -11.39 33.92 -9.75
N ARG A 104 -11.52 33.53 -8.48
CA ARG A 104 -10.61 32.64 -7.80
C ARG A 104 -11.25 32.03 -6.54
N ILE A 105 -10.96 30.77 -6.23
CA ILE A 105 -11.28 30.13 -4.97
C ILE A 105 -10.01 30.01 -4.12
N CYS A 106 -10.06 30.47 -2.87
CA CYS A 106 -9.03 30.29 -1.88
C CYS A 106 -9.58 29.57 -0.66
N ILE A 107 -8.81 28.64 -0.07
CA ILE A 107 -9.20 27.88 1.11
C ILE A 107 -8.19 28.08 2.21
N TYR A 108 -8.69 28.38 3.39
CA TYR A 108 -7.90 28.68 4.60
C TYR A 108 -8.28 27.68 5.70
N ASP A 109 -7.29 27.26 6.45
CA ASP A 109 -7.52 26.50 7.68
C ASP A 109 -7.98 27.41 8.84
N LYS A 110 -8.31 26.81 9.98
CA LYS A 110 -8.76 27.53 11.18
C LYS A 110 -7.74 28.52 11.76
N GLU A 111 -6.46 28.33 11.44
CA GLU A 111 -5.36 29.22 11.85
C GLU A 111 -5.13 30.38 10.88
N GLY A 112 -5.90 30.42 9.78
CA GLY A 112 -5.81 31.45 8.76
C GLY A 112 -4.71 31.20 7.72
N THR A 113 -4.11 30.01 7.70
CA THR A 113 -3.14 29.63 6.66
C THR A 113 -3.88 29.32 5.37
N CYS A 114 -3.49 29.96 4.26
CA CYS A 114 -3.99 29.62 2.92
C CYS A 114 -3.42 28.27 2.52
N ILE A 115 -4.25 27.23 2.47
CA ILE A 115 -3.88 25.86 2.15
C ILE A 115 -4.09 25.54 0.65
N HIS A 116 -4.95 26.30 -0.03
CA HIS A 116 -5.21 26.20 -1.46
C HIS A 116 -5.59 27.55 -2.03
N SER A 117 -5.13 27.82 -3.24
CA SER A 117 -5.52 28.98 -4.05
C SER A 117 -5.52 28.59 -5.53
N ASP A 118 -6.61 28.85 -6.22
CA ASP A 118 -6.62 28.76 -7.68
C ASP A 118 -5.74 29.86 -8.31
N ILE A 119 -5.26 29.63 -9.52
CA ILE A 119 -4.72 30.72 -10.33
C ILE A 119 -5.88 31.61 -10.80
N VAL A 120 -5.71 32.91 -10.62
CA VAL A 120 -6.68 33.92 -11.06
C VAL A 120 -7.04 33.71 -12.53
N ASP A 121 -8.33 33.66 -12.85
CA ASP A 121 -8.91 33.46 -14.17
C ASP A 121 -8.56 32.18 -14.92
N LEU A 122 -7.70 31.33 -14.38
CA LEU A 122 -7.28 30.05 -14.99
C LEU A 122 -7.61 28.82 -14.12
N GLY A 123 -8.33 29.01 -13.01
CA GLY A 123 -8.65 27.93 -12.09
C GLY A 123 -9.42 26.81 -12.79
N TYR A 124 -10.46 27.14 -13.56
CA TYR A 124 -11.36 26.16 -14.19
C TYR A 124 -11.56 26.47 -15.66
N MET A 125 -11.17 25.53 -16.54
CA MET A 125 -11.27 25.72 -17.97
C MET A 125 -11.48 24.42 -18.76
N GLU A 126 -12.04 24.54 -19.94
CA GLU A 126 -12.11 23.53 -20.99
C GLU A 126 -11.33 24.02 -22.20
N ASP A 127 -10.37 23.23 -22.69
CA ASP A 127 -9.59 23.59 -23.89
C ASP A 127 -10.34 23.27 -25.21
N SER A 128 -9.68 23.52 -26.34
CA SER A 128 -10.25 23.26 -27.67
C SER A 128 -10.47 21.76 -27.96
N ASN A 129 -9.82 20.88 -27.21
CA ASN A 129 -9.97 19.44 -27.34
C ASN A 129 -10.94 18.86 -26.31
N HIS A 130 -11.74 19.71 -25.67
CA HIS A 130 -12.71 19.36 -24.62
C HIS A 130 -12.07 18.73 -23.38
N ARG A 131 -10.78 18.96 -23.13
CA ARG A 131 -10.16 18.48 -21.89
C ARG A 131 -10.47 19.44 -20.75
N ARG A 132 -10.67 18.86 -19.56
CA ARG A 132 -11.00 19.59 -18.33
C ARG A 132 -9.73 19.94 -17.59
N ILE A 133 -9.54 21.20 -17.25
CA ILE A 133 -8.30 21.73 -16.68
C ILE A 133 -8.60 22.48 -15.38
N HIS A 134 -7.86 22.14 -14.34
CA HIS A 134 -7.81 22.86 -13.08
C HIS A 134 -6.38 23.31 -12.78
N THR A 135 -6.20 24.60 -12.46
CA THR A 135 -4.87 25.18 -12.23
C THR A 135 -4.83 25.88 -10.86
N SER A 136 -3.84 25.51 -10.05
CA SER A 136 -3.66 26.00 -8.68
C SER A 136 -2.31 26.66 -8.48
N GLU A 137 -2.23 27.71 -7.65
CA GLU A 137 -0.98 28.32 -7.22
C GLU A 137 -0.14 27.31 -6.42
N ILE A 138 1.17 27.31 -6.65
CA ILE A 138 2.15 26.58 -5.86
C ILE A 138 3.31 27.47 -5.43
N SER A 139 3.98 27.07 -4.34
CA SER A 139 5.17 27.71 -3.82
C SER A 139 6.42 26.89 -4.15
N PRO A 140 7.60 27.52 -4.34
CA PRO A 140 8.88 26.81 -4.38
C PRO A 140 9.18 25.99 -3.10
N LYS A 141 8.42 26.23 -2.03
CA LYS A 141 8.51 25.50 -0.76
C LYS A 141 7.58 24.28 -0.68
N ASP A 142 6.74 24.06 -1.70
CA ASP A 142 5.85 22.94 -1.77
C ASP A 142 6.57 21.71 -2.31
N CYS A 143 6.37 20.57 -1.62
CA CYS A 143 6.75 19.25 -2.05
C CYS A 143 5.48 18.45 -2.38
N PHE A 144 5.58 17.51 -3.32
CA PHE A 144 4.43 16.75 -3.83
C PHE A 144 4.74 15.26 -3.81
N TYR A 145 3.85 14.47 -3.19
CA TYR A 145 4.00 13.04 -2.99
C TYR A 145 2.72 12.28 -3.34
N GLY A 146 2.82 10.97 -3.50
CA GLY A 146 1.68 10.13 -3.84
C GLY A 146 1.61 9.89 -5.35
N PHE A 147 0.52 10.28 -5.99
CA PHE A 147 0.21 10.03 -7.41
C PHE A 147 0.12 8.53 -7.77
N GLY A 148 -0.13 7.67 -6.79
CA GLY A 148 -0.10 6.24 -6.98
C GLY A 148 1.29 5.75 -7.33
N GLU A 149 1.40 4.99 -8.42
CA GLU A 149 2.63 4.37 -8.88
C GLU A 149 3.36 5.26 -9.89
N LYS A 150 4.47 5.86 -9.44
CA LYS A 150 5.28 6.77 -10.26
C LYS A 150 6.77 6.48 -10.11
N SER A 151 7.46 6.40 -11.25
CA SER A 151 8.92 6.29 -11.31
C SER A 151 9.63 7.59 -10.89
N GLY A 152 10.95 7.52 -10.79
CA GLY A 152 11.84 8.67 -10.59
C GLY A 152 11.91 9.17 -9.15
N GLU A 153 12.35 10.42 -9.01
CA GLU A 153 12.60 11.05 -7.73
C GLU A 153 11.38 11.03 -6.79
N TRP A 154 11.63 11.03 -5.49
CA TRP A 154 10.61 11.00 -4.45
C TRP A 154 9.66 12.19 -4.50
N ASN A 155 10.21 13.41 -4.42
CA ASN A 155 9.45 14.64 -4.55
C ASN A 155 9.11 14.89 -6.03
N LYS A 156 7.83 15.00 -6.34
CA LYS A 156 7.33 15.20 -7.72
C LYS A 156 7.24 16.67 -8.13
N ALA A 157 7.79 17.60 -7.35
CA ALA A 157 7.88 19.00 -7.76
C ALA A 157 8.62 19.15 -9.10
N GLN A 158 8.11 20.01 -9.96
CA GLN A 158 8.63 20.29 -11.32
C GLN A 158 8.61 19.08 -12.28
N LYS A 159 7.73 18.08 -12.01
CA LYS A 159 7.52 16.94 -12.89
C LYS A 159 6.22 17.10 -13.68
N PHE A 160 6.19 16.45 -14.84
CA PHE A 160 4.97 16.16 -15.59
C PHE A 160 4.67 14.68 -15.42
N LEU A 161 3.43 14.35 -15.03
CA LEU A 161 3.03 13.01 -14.67
C LEU A 161 1.75 12.62 -15.42
N SER A 162 1.76 11.45 -16.06
CA SER A 162 0.59 10.90 -16.76
C SER A 162 -0.13 9.87 -15.92
N MET A 163 -1.45 9.90 -15.91
CA MET A 163 -2.31 8.92 -15.27
C MET A 163 -3.06 8.12 -16.35
N SER A 164 -2.50 6.98 -16.71
CA SER A 164 -3.09 6.01 -17.63
C SER A 164 -2.52 4.64 -17.29
N PRO A 165 -3.33 3.66 -16.87
CA PRO A 165 -2.80 2.33 -16.56
C PRO A 165 -2.17 1.75 -17.82
N LYS A 166 -0.93 1.24 -17.70
CA LYS A 166 -0.16 0.76 -18.86
C LYS A 166 0.74 -0.40 -18.49
N ASP A 167 0.82 -1.40 -19.35
CA ASP A 167 1.80 -2.50 -19.24
C ASP A 167 3.18 -1.97 -19.64
N ALA A 168 4.02 -1.67 -18.66
CA ALA A 168 5.32 -1.03 -18.82
C ALA A 168 6.48 -2.00 -18.54
N MET A 169 6.42 -3.23 -19.10
CA MET A 169 7.42 -4.28 -18.84
C MET A 169 8.86 -3.78 -19.05
N GLY A 170 9.71 -4.01 -18.06
CA GLY A 170 11.11 -3.61 -18.10
C GLY A 170 11.32 -2.10 -18.08
N TYR A 171 10.45 -1.36 -17.40
CA TYR A 171 10.48 0.10 -17.37
C TYR A 171 11.78 0.70 -16.81
N ASN A 172 12.16 1.86 -17.32
CA ASN A 172 13.23 2.67 -16.74
C ASN A 172 12.72 3.28 -15.42
N PRO A 173 13.31 2.90 -14.26
CA PRO A 173 12.80 3.30 -12.95
C PRO A 173 12.95 4.80 -12.65
N LYS A 174 13.70 5.55 -13.47
CA LYS A 174 13.91 6.99 -13.35
C LYS A 174 12.91 7.82 -14.12
N GLU A 175 12.42 7.31 -15.26
CA GLU A 175 11.80 8.18 -16.28
C GLU A 175 10.49 7.65 -16.85
N THR A 176 10.26 6.32 -16.83
CA THR A 176 9.06 5.77 -17.45
C THR A 176 7.79 6.24 -16.74
N ASP A 177 6.90 6.84 -17.51
CA ASP A 177 5.56 7.26 -17.09
C ASP A 177 4.60 7.15 -18.32
N SER A 178 3.49 6.48 -18.19
CA SER A 178 2.82 5.90 -17.03
C SER A 178 3.32 4.49 -16.69
N LEU A 179 2.97 4.05 -15.47
CA LEU A 179 3.10 2.67 -15.01
C LEU A 179 1.70 2.00 -14.92
N TYR A 180 1.55 1.01 -14.08
CA TYR A 180 0.40 0.07 -14.08
C TYR A 180 -0.86 0.61 -13.43
N LYS A 181 -0.77 1.64 -12.58
CA LYS A 181 -1.88 2.14 -11.75
C LYS A 181 -2.28 3.58 -12.08
N HIS A 182 -3.56 3.86 -11.89
CA HIS A 182 -4.16 5.16 -12.08
C HIS A 182 -4.79 5.64 -10.77
N ILE A 183 -4.05 6.38 -9.95
CA ILE A 183 -4.53 6.94 -8.68
C ILE A 183 -4.32 8.45 -8.70
N PRO A 184 -5.32 9.24 -9.10
CA PRO A 184 -5.19 10.70 -9.27
C PRO A 184 -5.32 11.42 -7.91
N PHE A 185 -4.46 11.06 -6.98
CA PHE A 185 -4.36 11.59 -5.63
C PHE A 185 -2.93 11.95 -5.29
N TYR A 186 -2.73 13.16 -4.76
CA TYR A 186 -1.43 13.58 -4.26
C TYR A 186 -1.54 14.41 -2.97
N ILE A 187 -0.42 14.51 -2.26
CA ILE A 187 -0.26 15.32 -1.05
C ILE A 187 0.73 16.43 -1.33
N LYS A 188 0.30 17.67 -1.09
CA LYS A 188 1.15 18.86 -1.02
C LYS A 188 1.61 19.07 0.41
N LEU A 189 2.91 19.16 0.64
CA LEU A 189 3.51 19.44 1.93
C LEU A 189 4.43 20.66 1.82
N ASN A 190 4.14 21.70 2.60
CA ASN A 190 4.87 22.96 2.50
C ASN A 190 5.99 23.03 3.56
N LYS A 191 7.22 23.35 3.15
CA LYS A 191 8.42 23.39 4.01
C LYS A 191 8.36 24.46 5.12
N ASP A 192 7.68 25.58 4.88
CA ASP A 192 7.61 26.69 5.83
C ASP A 192 6.50 26.47 6.86
N THR A 193 5.28 26.14 6.40
CA THR A 193 4.14 25.92 7.29
C THR A 193 4.14 24.53 7.91
N LYS A 194 4.86 23.57 7.29
CA LYS A 194 4.88 22.15 7.67
C LYS A 194 3.48 21.49 7.65
N LYS A 195 2.56 22.05 6.85
CA LYS A 195 1.18 21.56 6.73
C LYS A 195 1.00 20.79 5.44
N ALA A 196 0.26 19.68 5.53
CA ALA A 196 -0.10 18.82 4.43
C ALA A 196 -1.53 19.06 3.96
N VAL A 197 -1.76 18.95 2.65
CA VAL A 197 -3.08 19.01 2.01
C VAL A 197 -3.15 17.94 0.92
N GLY A 198 -4.20 17.13 0.92
CA GLY A 198 -4.46 16.13 -0.12
C GLY A 198 -5.34 16.70 -1.23
N TYR A 199 -5.04 16.31 -2.44
CA TYR A 199 -5.82 16.61 -3.65
C TYR A 199 -6.22 15.30 -4.30
N PHE A 200 -7.49 14.95 -4.24
CA PHE A 200 -8.04 13.77 -4.90
C PHE A 200 -8.99 14.21 -6.01
N TYR A 201 -8.56 14.01 -7.27
CA TYR A 201 -9.39 14.23 -8.44
C TYR A 201 -10.20 12.96 -8.73
N HIS A 202 -11.43 12.95 -8.28
CA HIS A 202 -12.36 11.82 -8.46
C HIS A 202 -12.85 11.77 -9.91
N ASN A 203 -11.99 11.29 -10.80
CA ASN A 203 -12.24 11.17 -12.22
C ASN A 203 -11.51 9.94 -12.76
N THR A 204 -12.19 9.12 -13.55
CA THR A 204 -11.69 7.85 -14.08
C THR A 204 -11.09 7.96 -15.49
N TYR A 205 -11.28 9.10 -16.16
CA TYR A 205 -10.63 9.38 -17.45
C TYR A 205 -9.12 9.51 -17.29
N GLU A 206 -8.40 9.21 -18.35
CA GLU A 206 -6.97 9.52 -18.40
C GLU A 206 -6.73 11.01 -18.11
N CYS A 207 -5.69 11.27 -17.34
CA CYS A 207 -5.35 12.64 -16.96
C CYS A 207 -3.84 12.81 -16.84
N ASP A 208 -3.42 14.06 -16.76
CA ASP A 208 -2.04 14.45 -16.49
C ASP A 208 -1.95 15.54 -15.43
N PHE A 209 -0.78 15.59 -14.77
CA PHE A 209 -0.42 16.61 -13.80
C PHE A 209 0.88 17.28 -14.23
N ASP A 210 0.88 18.60 -14.32
CA ASP A 210 2.08 19.42 -14.35
C ASP A 210 2.30 20.03 -12.97
N MET A 211 3.35 19.59 -12.28
CA MET A 211 3.63 20.02 -10.90
C MET A 211 4.61 21.20 -10.86
N GLY A 212 4.41 22.17 -11.71
CA GLY A 212 5.25 23.36 -11.84
C GLY A 212 6.45 23.20 -12.77
N ARG A 213 6.39 22.23 -13.70
CA ARG A 213 7.38 22.10 -14.78
C ARG A 213 7.26 23.24 -15.79
N GLU A 214 6.02 23.59 -16.17
CA GLU A 214 5.76 24.75 -17.01
C GLU A 214 6.11 26.04 -16.27
N LYS A 215 6.84 26.92 -16.91
CA LYS A 215 7.21 28.26 -16.40
C LYS A 215 6.52 29.32 -17.21
N SER A 216 5.96 30.29 -16.53
CA SER A 216 5.32 31.46 -17.16
C SER A 216 5.93 32.74 -16.62
N ASN A 217 6.12 33.73 -17.51
CA ASN A 217 6.50 35.09 -17.13
C ASN A 217 5.29 35.96 -16.72
N TYR A 218 4.08 35.47 -16.98
CA TYR A 218 2.82 36.17 -16.71
C TYR A 218 2.06 35.67 -15.50
N TRP A 219 2.20 34.38 -15.19
CA TRP A 219 1.47 33.70 -14.13
C TRP A 219 2.42 33.29 -13.01
N LYS A 220 1.91 33.30 -11.78
CA LYS A 220 2.62 32.70 -10.64
C LYS A 220 2.96 31.25 -10.90
N PRO A 221 3.95 30.66 -10.19
CA PRO A 221 4.18 29.22 -10.21
C PRO A 221 2.88 28.46 -9.92
N HIS A 222 2.58 27.46 -10.73
CA HIS A 222 1.31 26.74 -10.65
C HIS A 222 1.47 25.24 -10.94
N SER A 223 0.55 24.47 -10.39
CA SER A 223 0.27 23.09 -10.80
C SER A 223 -0.97 23.09 -11.71
N ARG A 224 -1.01 22.11 -12.62
CA ARG A 224 -2.14 21.92 -13.52
C ARG A 224 -2.55 20.45 -13.57
N TYR A 225 -3.81 20.18 -13.29
CA TYR A 225 -4.50 18.95 -13.59
C TYR A 225 -5.22 19.10 -14.94
N ARG A 226 -5.19 18.03 -15.77
CA ARG A 226 -5.90 17.99 -17.03
C ARG A 226 -6.41 16.59 -17.32
N ALA A 227 -7.71 16.45 -17.56
CA ALA A 227 -8.37 15.18 -17.86
C ALA A 227 -9.01 15.17 -19.26
N ASP A 228 -9.04 14.01 -19.89
CA ASP A 228 -9.60 13.81 -21.23
C ASP A 228 -11.14 13.98 -21.28
N GLY A 229 -11.81 13.93 -20.15
CA GLY A 229 -13.28 14.07 -20.08
C GLY A 229 -13.78 14.09 -18.64
N GLY A 230 -15.10 14.01 -18.48
CA GLY A 230 -15.79 14.09 -17.19
C GLY A 230 -15.84 15.50 -16.60
N ASP A 231 -16.19 15.61 -15.33
CA ASP A 231 -16.14 16.84 -14.56
C ASP A 231 -14.75 17.02 -13.90
N ILE A 232 -14.42 18.24 -13.50
CA ILE A 232 -13.45 18.41 -12.42
C ILE A 232 -14.22 18.10 -11.13
N ASP A 233 -13.84 17.03 -10.44
CA ASP A 233 -14.41 16.62 -9.15
C ASP A 233 -13.27 16.45 -8.16
N LEU A 234 -12.95 17.52 -7.45
CA LEU A 234 -11.82 17.62 -6.53
C LEU A 234 -12.29 17.50 -5.09
N PHE A 235 -11.77 16.50 -4.39
CA PHE A 235 -11.79 16.45 -2.92
C PHE A 235 -10.48 17.04 -2.40
N LEU A 236 -10.57 18.21 -1.79
CA LEU A 236 -9.45 18.85 -1.10
C LEU A 236 -9.50 18.42 0.36
N ILE A 237 -8.45 17.72 0.80
CA ILE A 237 -8.38 17.05 2.10
C ILE A 237 -7.39 17.80 2.98
N ALA A 238 -7.87 18.59 3.95
CA ALA A 238 -7.01 19.32 4.85
C ALA A 238 -6.29 18.36 5.83
N GLY A 239 -5.00 18.60 6.10
CA GLY A 239 -4.24 17.94 7.13
C GLY A 239 -4.56 18.42 8.56
N PRO A 240 -3.62 18.97 9.35
CA PRO A 240 -2.29 19.44 8.89
C PRO A 240 -1.23 18.34 8.69
N GLN A 241 -1.46 17.13 9.18
CA GLN A 241 -0.48 16.05 9.12
C GLN A 241 -0.67 15.21 7.84
N VAL A 242 0.45 14.69 7.30
CA VAL A 242 0.43 13.75 6.16
C VAL A 242 -0.40 12.51 6.49
N ARG A 243 -0.22 11.92 7.67
CA ARG A 243 -1.00 10.77 8.15
C ARG A 243 -2.50 11.05 8.16
N SER A 244 -2.92 12.23 8.65
CA SER A 244 -4.34 12.61 8.68
C SER A 244 -4.93 12.75 7.27
N VAL A 245 -4.12 13.19 6.30
CA VAL A 245 -4.55 13.25 4.90
C VAL A 245 -4.77 11.85 4.34
N VAL A 246 -3.83 10.93 4.57
CA VAL A 246 -3.95 9.53 4.12
C VAL A 246 -5.14 8.83 4.78
N GLU A 247 -5.34 9.03 6.09
CA GLU A 247 -6.47 8.48 6.83
C GLU A 247 -7.81 8.95 6.24
N ARG A 248 -7.99 10.26 6.02
CA ARG A 248 -9.19 10.85 5.42
C ARG A 248 -9.39 10.44 3.97
N TYR A 249 -8.32 10.32 3.19
CA TYR A 249 -8.40 9.80 1.84
C TYR A 249 -8.89 8.34 1.82
N THR A 250 -8.40 7.52 2.73
CA THR A 250 -8.87 6.13 2.84
C THR A 250 -10.23 5.99 3.51
N ASP A 251 -10.70 6.99 4.27
CA ASP A 251 -12.11 7.07 4.67
C ASP A 251 -13.03 7.27 3.47
N LEU A 252 -12.59 8.03 2.46
CA LEU A 252 -13.33 8.20 1.21
C LEU A 252 -13.31 6.94 0.34
N THR A 253 -12.13 6.31 0.17
CA THR A 253 -11.89 5.28 -0.84
C THR A 253 -11.82 3.86 -0.28
N GLY A 254 -11.91 3.70 1.02
CA GLY A 254 -11.82 2.44 1.76
C GLY A 254 -10.43 2.17 2.33
N LYS A 255 -10.41 1.51 3.48
CA LYS A 255 -9.18 1.06 4.13
C LYS A 255 -8.57 -0.15 3.44
N SER A 256 -7.31 -0.43 3.70
CA SER A 256 -6.63 -1.63 3.19
C SER A 256 -7.27 -2.90 3.73
N ALA A 257 -7.36 -3.93 2.89
CA ALA A 257 -7.76 -5.25 3.34
C ALA A 257 -6.82 -5.78 4.43
N LEU A 258 -7.37 -6.44 5.46
CA LEU A 258 -6.57 -7.26 6.37
C LEU A 258 -6.30 -8.59 5.69
N LEU A 259 -5.14 -8.71 5.07
CA LEU A 259 -4.77 -9.90 4.31
C LEU A 259 -4.47 -11.09 5.25
N PRO A 260 -4.56 -12.34 4.75
CA PRO A 260 -4.07 -13.48 5.52
C PRO A 260 -2.61 -13.28 5.93
N ARG A 261 -2.23 -13.76 7.10
CA ARG A 261 -0.87 -13.57 7.66
C ARG A 261 0.23 -14.11 6.74
N TYR A 262 -0.04 -15.17 5.96
CA TYR A 262 0.90 -15.72 4.99
C TYR A 262 1.23 -14.75 3.83
N ALA A 263 0.39 -13.75 3.57
CA ALA A 263 0.68 -12.69 2.58
C ALA A 263 1.91 -11.85 2.95
N LEU A 264 2.34 -11.88 4.21
CA LEU A 264 3.57 -11.26 4.72
C LEU A 264 4.80 -12.18 4.61
N GLY A 265 4.61 -13.47 4.32
CA GLY A 265 5.70 -14.41 4.13
C GLY A 265 6.40 -14.26 2.76
N TYR A 266 7.33 -15.14 2.47
CA TYR A 266 7.94 -15.23 1.16
C TYR A 266 6.99 -15.90 0.16
N LEU A 267 6.73 -15.18 -0.92
CA LEU A 267 5.92 -15.63 -2.04
C LEU A 267 6.86 -15.95 -3.21
N GLY A 268 7.17 -17.22 -3.41
CA GLY A 268 7.96 -17.67 -4.55
C GLY A 268 7.22 -17.49 -5.86
N SER A 269 7.92 -17.22 -6.94
CA SER A 269 7.33 -17.09 -8.27
C SER A 269 8.41 -17.07 -9.35
N SER A 270 8.07 -17.56 -10.53
CA SER A 270 8.89 -17.42 -11.73
C SER A 270 8.08 -17.70 -12.98
N MET A 271 8.43 -17.07 -14.09
CA MET A 271 7.92 -17.46 -15.40
C MET A 271 8.45 -18.83 -15.85
N TYR A 272 9.59 -19.28 -15.32
CA TYR A 272 10.28 -20.48 -15.76
C TYR A 272 9.50 -21.78 -15.51
N TYR A 273 9.10 -22.04 -14.25
CA TYR A 273 8.53 -23.34 -13.87
C TYR A 273 7.21 -23.69 -14.59
N PRO A 274 6.24 -22.78 -14.74
CA PRO A 274 5.01 -23.04 -15.47
C PRO A 274 5.18 -23.10 -16.99
N GLU A 275 6.35 -22.73 -17.52
CA GLU A 275 6.66 -22.74 -18.96
C GLU A 275 7.44 -23.98 -19.41
N LEU A 276 7.83 -24.84 -18.50
CA LEU A 276 8.45 -26.12 -18.85
C LEU A 276 7.54 -26.90 -19.81
N PRO A 277 8.08 -27.75 -20.70
CA PRO A 277 7.26 -28.50 -21.68
C PRO A 277 6.23 -29.41 -21.02
N LYS A 278 6.55 -29.97 -19.84
CA LYS A 278 5.71 -30.89 -19.06
C LYS A 278 6.13 -30.92 -17.60
N ASP A 279 5.35 -31.60 -16.77
CA ASP A 279 5.66 -31.87 -15.36
C ASP A 279 5.98 -30.59 -14.54
N CYS A 280 5.28 -29.47 -14.82
CA CYS A 280 5.47 -28.20 -14.13
C CYS A 280 5.01 -28.29 -12.67
N ASP A 281 3.98 -29.08 -12.39
CA ASP A 281 3.50 -29.39 -11.04
C ASP A 281 4.61 -30.02 -10.19
N ASP A 282 5.32 -31.02 -10.70
CA ASP A 282 6.43 -31.67 -10.00
C ASP A 282 7.60 -30.69 -9.76
N ALA A 283 7.95 -29.88 -10.77
CA ALA A 283 9.01 -28.87 -10.66
C ALA A 283 8.72 -27.79 -9.61
N ILE A 284 7.46 -27.35 -9.46
CA ILE A 284 7.07 -26.39 -8.44
C ILE A 284 7.05 -27.03 -7.03
N LEU A 285 6.66 -28.31 -6.93
CA LEU A 285 6.78 -29.02 -5.65
C LEU A 285 8.25 -29.18 -5.25
N GLU A 286 9.16 -29.50 -6.16
CA GLU A 286 10.60 -29.54 -5.95
C GLU A 286 11.16 -28.17 -5.52
N PHE A 287 10.68 -27.06 -6.12
CA PHE A 287 11.03 -25.70 -5.68
C PHE A 287 10.73 -25.51 -4.21
N ILE A 288 9.55 -25.90 -3.75
CA ILE A 288 9.17 -25.76 -2.33
C ILE A 288 10.00 -26.66 -1.43
N ASP A 289 10.26 -27.89 -1.84
CA ASP A 289 11.09 -28.82 -1.07
C ASP A 289 12.53 -28.28 -0.98
N THR A 290 13.09 -27.67 -2.05
CA THR A 290 14.39 -27.00 -2.06
C THR A 290 14.44 -25.83 -1.07
N THR A 291 13.36 -25.02 -0.92
CA THR A 291 13.37 -23.94 0.08
C THR A 291 13.60 -24.49 1.50
N ARG A 292 13.07 -25.65 1.80
CA ARG A 292 13.23 -26.32 3.10
C ARG A 292 14.64 -26.89 3.29
N GLU A 293 15.18 -27.55 2.26
CA GLU A 293 16.53 -28.07 2.28
C GLU A 293 17.55 -26.95 2.49
N GLU A 294 17.34 -25.82 1.86
CA GLU A 294 18.16 -24.62 1.97
C GLU A 294 17.85 -23.77 3.22
N ASP A 295 16.90 -24.21 4.07
CA ASP A 295 16.47 -23.52 5.28
C ASP A 295 16.03 -22.06 5.00
N ILE A 296 15.25 -21.90 3.93
CA ILE A 296 14.66 -20.64 3.48
C ILE A 296 13.17 -20.65 3.78
N PRO A 297 12.66 -19.68 4.54
CA PRO A 297 11.23 -19.57 4.84
C PRO A 297 10.38 -19.34 3.58
N ALA A 298 9.19 -19.97 3.50
CA ALA A 298 8.26 -19.78 2.39
C ALA A 298 6.80 -20.06 2.80
N ASP A 299 5.85 -19.27 2.26
CA ASP A 299 4.41 -19.37 2.56
C ASP A 299 3.51 -19.39 1.33
N GLY A 300 3.98 -18.93 0.18
CA GLY A 300 3.18 -18.89 -1.02
C GLY A 300 3.96 -19.13 -2.29
N PHE A 301 3.22 -19.46 -3.34
CA PHE A 301 3.74 -19.54 -4.71
C PHE A 301 2.77 -18.85 -5.67
N GLN A 302 3.26 -17.86 -6.38
CA GLN A 302 2.48 -17.17 -7.41
C GLN A 302 2.67 -17.88 -8.74
N LEU A 303 1.61 -18.55 -9.20
CA LEU A 303 1.63 -19.38 -10.40
C LEU A 303 1.40 -18.53 -11.64
N SER A 304 2.46 -18.28 -12.41
CA SER A 304 2.41 -17.56 -13.67
C SER A 304 1.54 -18.28 -14.72
N SER A 305 1.06 -17.53 -15.71
CA SER A 305 0.04 -17.96 -16.67
C SER A 305 0.42 -19.12 -17.60
N GLY A 306 1.65 -19.63 -17.54
CA GLY A 306 2.09 -20.78 -18.33
C GLY A 306 1.23 -22.04 -18.14
N TYR A 307 0.56 -22.18 -17.00
CA TYR A 307 -0.35 -23.30 -16.73
C TYR A 307 -1.57 -23.33 -17.68
N THR A 308 -1.92 -22.17 -18.28
CA THR A 308 -3.05 -22.04 -19.22
C THR A 308 -2.64 -22.21 -20.69
N SER A 309 -1.38 -22.52 -20.97
CA SER A 309 -0.86 -22.65 -22.34
C SER A 309 -1.32 -23.95 -22.96
N ILE A 310 -2.27 -23.91 -23.88
CA ILE A 310 -2.83 -25.07 -24.59
C ILE A 310 -2.66 -24.94 -26.10
N GLU A 311 -2.75 -26.06 -26.80
CA GLU A 311 -2.77 -26.09 -28.26
C GLU A 311 -4.06 -25.44 -28.78
N THR A 312 -3.94 -24.53 -29.72
CA THR A 312 -5.05 -23.88 -30.42
C THR A 312 -4.82 -23.89 -31.92
N LYS A 313 -5.79 -23.45 -32.71
CA LYS A 313 -5.63 -23.27 -34.15
C LYS A 313 -4.48 -22.33 -34.55
N ASP A 314 -4.05 -21.47 -33.66
CA ASP A 314 -2.98 -20.47 -33.86
C ASP A 314 -1.68 -20.88 -33.13
N GLY A 315 -1.52 -22.18 -32.81
CA GLY A 315 -0.42 -22.72 -32.00
C GLY A 315 -0.68 -22.67 -30.50
N ILE A 316 0.36 -22.87 -29.72
CA ILE A 316 0.26 -22.83 -28.23
C ILE A 316 -0.03 -21.40 -27.76
N LYS A 317 -1.14 -21.25 -27.06
CA LYS A 317 -1.63 -19.97 -26.54
C LYS A 317 -2.07 -20.07 -25.08
N ARG A 318 -1.92 -18.99 -24.34
CA ARG A 318 -2.43 -18.88 -22.96
C ARG A 318 -3.92 -18.57 -22.99
N CYS A 319 -4.73 -19.60 -22.70
CA CYS A 319 -6.19 -19.49 -22.66
C CYS A 319 -6.67 -19.51 -21.21
N VAL A 320 -7.04 -18.37 -20.66
CA VAL A 320 -7.51 -18.26 -19.28
C VAL A 320 -8.66 -19.24 -18.98
N PHE A 321 -8.74 -19.74 -17.76
CA PHE A 321 -9.70 -20.77 -17.33
C PHE A 321 -9.47 -22.18 -17.93
N THR A 322 -8.29 -22.41 -18.52
CA THR A 322 -7.89 -23.76 -18.99
C THR A 322 -6.67 -24.26 -18.21
N TRP A 323 -6.41 -25.55 -18.29
CA TRP A 323 -5.24 -26.20 -17.71
C TRP A 323 -4.52 -27.04 -18.74
N ASN A 324 -3.24 -26.80 -18.94
CA ASN A 324 -2.39 -27.69 -19.73
C ASN A 324 -2.13 -28.98 -18.94
N LYS A 325 -2.67 -30.11 -19.41
CA LYS A 325 -2.58 -31.38 -18.68
C LYS A 325 -1.22 -32.06 -18.78
N ASP A 326 -0.37 -31.70 -19.72
CA ASP A 326 1.01 -32.18 -19.78
C ASP A 326 1.87 -31.48 -18.72
N ARG A 327 1.54 -30.21 -18.40
CA ARG A 327 2.21 -29.39 -17.41
C ARG A 327 1.67 -29.59 -15.97
N PHE A 328 0.37 -29.76 -15.85
CA PHE A 328 -0.36 -29.99 -14.60
C PHE A 328 -1.30 -31.17 -14.80
N LYS A 329 -0.84 -32.36 -14.47
CA LYS A 329 -1.57 -33.63 -14.73
C LYS A 329 -2.90 -33.67 -13.99
N ASP A 330 -2.87 -33.29 -12.69
CA ASP A 330 -4.02 -33.17 -11.81
C ASP A 330 -3.90 -31.88 -10.99
N PRO A 331 -4.50 -30.77 -11.42
CA PRO A 331 -4.45 -29.51 -10.68
C PRO A 331 -4.94 -29.64 -9.24
N LYS A 332 -6.01 -30.38 -8.98
CA LYS A 332 -6.53 -30.58 -7.62
C LYS A 332 -5.50 -31.27 -6.72
N ASN A 333 -4.80 -32.26 -7.24
CA ASN A 333 -3.71 -32.92 -6.52
C ASN A 333 -2.55 -31.96 -6.27
N PHE A 334 -2.16 -31.16 -7.24
CA PHE A 334 -1.11 -30.17 -7.10
C PHE A 334 -1.41 -29.18 -5.95
N PHE A 335 -2.61 -28.57 -5.93
CA PHE A 335 -3.01 -27.65 -4.86
C PHE A 335 -3.05 -28.35 -3.50
N ARG A 336 -3.51 -29.59 -3.44
CA ARG A 336 -3.52 -30.38 -2.21
C ARG A 336 -2.10 -30.64 -1.67
N GLU A 337 -1.16 -30.97 -2.53
CA GLU A 337 0.24 -31.21 -2.17
C GLU A 337 0.95 -29.92 -1.72
N MET A 338 0.65 -28.78 -2.38
CA MET A 338 1.14 -27.47 -1.95
C MET A 338 0.58 -27.09 -0.58
N LYS A 339 -0.71 -27.30 -0.34
CA LYS A 339 -1.36 -27.04 0.95
C LYS A 339 -0.79 -27.91 2.08
N LYS A 340 -0.47 -29.17 1.85
CA LYS A 340 0.21 -30.04 2.82
C LYS A 340 1.58 -29.48 3.22
N ARG A 341 2.22 -28.74 2.35
CA ARG A 341 3.49 -28.04 2.58
C ARG A 341 3.28 -26.66 3.22
N GLY A 342 2.05 -26.27 3.57
CA GLY A 342 1.74 -24.95 4.12
C GLY A 342 1.87 -23.81 3.10
N ILE A 343 1.77 -24.12 1.81
CA ILE A 343 1.95 -23.15 0.72
C ILE A 343 0.61 -22.84 0.07
N THR A 344 0.28 -21.56 0.01
CA THR A 344 -0.85 -21.05 -0.77
C THR A 344 -0.39 -20.72 -2.19
N VAL A 345 -1.12 -21.22 -3.19
CA VAL A 345 -0.83 -20.92 -4.60
C VAL A 345 -1.80 -19.86 -5.12
N SER A 346 -1.27 -18.85 -5.80
CA SER A 346 -2.02 -17.77 -6.43
C SER A 346 -1.94 -17.88 -7.95
N PRO A 347 -2.91 -18.52 -8.63
CA PRO A 347 -2.92 -18.64 -10.09
C PRO A 347 -3.15 -17.29 -10.76
N ASN A 348 -2.41 -17.04 -11.83
CA ASN A 348 -2.54 -15.85 -12.67
C ASN A 348 -3.82 -15.93 -13.53
N VAL A 349 -4.65 -14.90 -13.46
CA VAL A 349 -5.90 -14.77 -14.24
C VAL A 349 -5.89 -13.42 -14.96
N LYS A 350 -6.22 -13.42 -16.24
CA LYS A 350 -6.23 -12.24 -17.11
C LYS A 350 -7.63 -11.95 -17.63
N PRO A 351 -8.05 -10.67 -17.78
CA PRO A 351 -9.38 -10.31 -18.25
C PRO A 351 -9.55 -10.44 -19.77
N GLY A 352 -8.46 -10.60 -20.51
CA GLY A 352 -8.45 -10.75 -21.95
C GLY A 352 -8.62 -12.20 -22.40
N ILE A 353 -9.58 -12.46 -23.28
CA ILE A 353 -9.86 -13.76 -23.90
C ILE A 353 -9.34 -13.74 -25.34
N LEU A 354 -8.38 -14.61 -25.68
CA LEU A 354 -7.78 -14.66 -27.00
C LEU A 354 -8.80 -15.06 -28.07
N LEU A 355 -8.63 -14.55 -29.30
CA LEU A 355 -9.49 -14.94 -30.45
C LEU A 355 -9.35 -16.41 -30.83
N SER A 356 -8.29 -17.07 -30.38
CA SER A 356 -8.06 -18.51 -30.55
C SER A 356 -8.53 -19.37 -29.38
N HIS A 357 -9.12 -18.74 -28.33
CA HIS A 357 -9.62 -19.46 -27.18
C HIS A 357 -10.72 -20.48 -27.57
N PRO A 358 -10.65 -21.74 -27.12
CA PRO A 358 -11.61 -22.77 -27.53
C PRO A 358 -13.06 -22.41 -27.18
N ASP A 359 -13.30 -21.76 -26.05
CA ASP A 359 -14.65 -21.43 -25.56
C ASP A 359 -15.10 -20.00 -25.90
N LEU A 360 -14.38 -19.30 -26.80
CA LEU A 360 -14.65 -17.90 -27.14
C LEU A 360 -16.08 -17.68 -27.60
N GLU A 361 -16.60 -18.54 -28.50
CA GLU A 361 -17.93 -18.38 -29.05
C GLU A 361 -19.03 -18.59 -27.99
N THR A 362 -18.80 -19.47 -27.03
CA THR A 362 -19.69 -19.66 -25.88
C THR A 362 -19.70 -18.41 -25.00
N MET A 363 -18.53 -17.84 -24.75
CA MET A 363 -18.42 -16.61 -23.95
C MET A 363 -19.02 -15.38 -24.66
N LYS A 364 -18.87 -15.30 -26.00
CA LYS A 364 -19.52 -14.24 -26.80
C LYS A 364 -21.04 -14.32 -26.73
N ALA A 365 -21.60 -15.54 -26.75
CA ALA A 365 -23.05 -15.74 -26.64
C ALA A 365 -23.62 -15.26 -25.29
N GLU A 366 -22.76 -15.15 -24.25
CA GLU A 366 -23.15 -14.59 -22.96
C GLU A 366 -23.15 -13.05 -22.94
N ASP A 367 -22.63 -12.38 -24.00
CA ASP A 367 -22.58 -10.92 -24.13
C ASP A 367 -21.86 -10.23 -22.97
N ILE A 368 -20.63 -10.71 -22.66
CA ILE A 368 -19.85 -10.31 -21.49
C ILE A 368 -18.66 -9.38 -21.79
N PHE A 369 -18.47 -8.98 -23.04
CA PHE A 369 -17.29 -8.24 -23.45
C PHE A 369 -17.57 -6.76 -23.71
N VAL A 370 -16.53 -5.93 -23.55
CA VAL A 370 -16.49 -4.57 -24.05
C VAL A 370 -16.79 -4.58 -25.53
N LYS A 371 -17.74 -3.76 -25.99
CA LYS A 371 -18.19 -3.70 -27.37
C LYS A 371 -17.36 -2.74 -28.21
N ASP A 372 -17.27 -3.04 -29.49
CA ASP A 372 -16.77 -2.11 -30.50
C ASP A 372 -17.54 -0.78 -30.47
N SER A 373 -16.88 0.32 -30.84
CA SER A 373 -17.50 1.67 -30.81
C SER A 373 -18.69 1.81 -31.79
N GLU A 374 -18.65 1.13 -32.91
CA GLU A 374 -19.64 1.28 -34.01
C GLU A 374 -20.52 0.04 -34.22
N LYS A 375 -19.96 -1.17 -33.90
CA LYS A 375 -20.62 -2.45 -34.17
C LYS A 375 -21.14 -3.10 -32.90
N ASP A 376 -22.17 -3.92 -33.02
CA ASP A 376 -22.67 -4.75 -31.91
C ASP A 376 -21.89 -6.08 -31.81
N GLU A 377 -20.56 -5.97 -31.77
CA GLU A 377 -19.62 -7.07 -31.65
C GLU A 377 -18.59 -6.70 -30.55
N PRO A 378 -17.91 -7.68 -29.94
CA PRO A 378 -16.82 -7.39 -29.00
C PRO A 378 -15.68 -6.59 -29.67
N GLY A 379 -15.23 -5.54 -28.99
CA GLY A 379 -14.06 -4.78 -29.35
C GLY A 379 -12.78 -5.60 -29.18
N VAL A 380 -11.85 -5.52 -30.15
CA VAL A 380 -10.63 -6.31 -30.15
C VAL A 380 -9.44 -5.47 -29.73
N GLY A 381 -8.74 -5.94 -28.71
CA GLY A 381 -7.44 -5.40 -28.27
C GLY A 381 -6.29 -6.34 -28.62
N THR A 382 -5.06 -5.83 -28.52
CA THR A 382 -3.84 -6.62 -28.73
C THR A 382 -2.87 -6.38 -27.59
N TRP A 383 -2.49 -7.45 -26.87
CA TRP A 383 -1.44 -7.41 -25.86
C TRP A 383 -0.37 -8.48 -26.16
N TRP A 384 0.64 -8.63 -25.30
CA TRP A 384 1.72 -9.59 -25.53
C TRP A 384 1.25 -11.04 -25.77
N GLY A 385 0.11 -11.44 -25.19
CA GLY A 385 -0.48 -12.77 -25.41
C GLY A 385 -1.11 -12.96 -26.78
N GLY A 386 -1.43 -11.88 -27.52
CA GLY A 386 -2.07 -11.90 -28.83
C GLY A 386 -3.27 -10.97 -28.95
N LYS A 387 -4.09 -11.20 -29.98
CA LYS A 387 -5.37 -10.49 -30.15
C LYS A 387 -6.47 -11.16 -29.35
N GLY A 388 -7.32 -10.37 -28.73
CA GLY A 388 -8.42 -10.86 -27.93
C GLY A 388 -9.48 -9.81 -27.62
N VAL A 389 -10.48 -10.24 -26.89
CA VAL A 389 -11.60 -9.43 -26.39
C VAL A 389 -11.52 -9.35 -24.87
N PHE A 390 -12.02 -8.28 -24.27
CA PHE A 390 -11.88 -8.01 -22.84
C PHE A 390 -13.23 -8.01 -22.13
N ALA A 391 -13.28 -8.63 -20.95
CA ALA A 391 -14.48 -8.66 -20.12
C ALA A 391 -14.92 -7.25 -19.71
N ASP A 392 -16.19 -6.92 -19.84
CA ASP A 392 -16.80 -5.68 -19.34
C ASP A 392 -17.29 -5.88 -17.90
N PHE A 393 -16.45 -5.66 -16.92
CA PHE A 393 -16.80 -5.84 -15.52
C PHE A 393 -17.81 -4.80 -14.98
N THR A 394 -18.12 -3.78 -15.77
CA THR A 394 -19.17 -2.80 -15.43
C THR A 394 -20.59 -3.35 -15.68
N LYS A 395 -20.69 -4.57 -16.21
CA LYS A 395 -21.95 -5.26 -16.52
C LYS A 395 -22.19 -6.39 -15.51
N GLU A 396 -23.35 -6.38 -14.85
CA GLU A 396 -23.72 -7.37 -13.85
C GLU A 396 -23.65 -8.82 -14.39
N LYS A 397 -24.16 -9.04 -15.62
CA LYS A 397 -24.11 -10.35 -16.27
C LYS A 397 -22.67 -10.85 -16.44
N THR A 398 -21.74 -9.97 -16.82
CA THR A 398 -20.32 -10.31 -16.95
C THR A 398 -19.76 -10.77 -15.59
N ARG A 399 -20.07 -10.05 -14.52
CA ARG A 399 -19.63 -10.41 -13.17
C ARG A 399 -20.14 -11.80 -12.76
N THR A 400 -21.39 -12.11 -13.04
CA THR A 400 -22.00 -13.41 -12.74
C THR A 400 -21.31 -14.54 -13.51
N VAL A 401 -21.10 -14.38 -14.82
CA VAL A 401 -20.44 -15.38 -15.66
C VAL A 401 -18.97 -15.54 -15.26
N TRP A 402 -18.27 -14.44 -15.00
CA TRP A 402 -16.86 -14.46 -14.59
C TRP A 402 -16.66 -15.17 -13.27
N LYS A 403 -17.50 -14.88 -12.25
CA LYS A 403 -17.47 -15.60 -10.97
C LYS A 403 -17.64 -17.10 -11.17
N LYS A 404 -18.59 -17.52 -12.00
CA LYS A 404 -18.79 -18.94 -12.32
C LYS A 404 -17.55 -19.57 -12.91
N LEU A 405 -16.97 -18.95 -13.94
CA LEU A 405 -15.75 -19.45 -14.60
C LEU A 405 -14.57 -19.52 -13.63
N LEU A 406 -14.40 -18.51 -12.79
CA LEU A 406 -13.34 -18.45 -11.80
C LEU A 406 -13.48 -19.56 -10.75
N LYS A 407 -14.71 -19.79 -10.25
CA LYS A 407 -15.02 -20.84 -9.28
C LYS A 407 -14.72 -22.22 -9.86
N GLU A 408 -15.34 -22.55 -10.99
CA GLU A 408 -15.28 -23.90 -11.60
C GLU A 408 -13.87 -24.27 -12.07
N ASN A 409 -13.11 -23.29 -12.63
CA ASN A 409 -11.86 -23.59 -13.30
C ASN A 409 -10.61 -23.27 -12.47
N VAL A 410 -10.72 -22.49 -11.40
CA VAL A 410 -9.56 -22.07 -10.61
C VAL A 410 -9.75 -22.31 -9.11
N LEU A 411 -10.77 -21.75 -8.48
CA LEU A 411 -10.94 -21.82 -7.02
C LEU A 411 -11.20 -23.24 -6.52
N GLU A 412 -12.06 -24.00 -7.23
CA GLU A 412 -12.37 -25.41 -6.91
C GLU A 412 -11.20 -26.37 -7.15
N MET A 413 -10.09 -25.90 -7.74
CA MET A 413 -8.85 -26.66 -7.74
C MET A 413 -8.21 -26.73 -6.35
N GLY A 414 -8.54 -25.80 -5.45
CA GLY A 414 -8.16 -25.84 -4.03
C GLY A 414 -7.39 -24.62 -3.54
N THR A 415 -7.63 -23.42 -4.10
CA THR A 415 -7.00 -22.18 -3.64
C THR A 415 -8.01 -21.08 -3.33
N ASN A 416 -7.74 -20.29 -2.28
CA ASN A 416 -8.45 -19.07 -1.92
C ASN A 416 -7.68 -17.80 -2.33
N SER A 417 -6.75 -17.94 -3.25
CA SER A 417 -5.89 -16.86 -3.71
C SER A 417 -5.86 -16.76 -5.22
N ILE A 418 -5.88 -15.54 -5.75
CA ILE A 418 -5.83 -15.24 -7.17
C ILE A 418 -4.85 -14.10 -7.45
N TRP A 419 -4.15 -14.21 -8.55
CA TRP A 419 -3.30 -13.18 -9.11
C TRP A 419 -3.96 -12.58 -10.35
N ASN A 420 -4.60 -11.41 -10.21
CA ASN A 420 -5.17 -10.64 -11.31
C ASN A 420 -4.06 -9.87 -12.05
N ASP A 421 -3.89 -10.17 -13.32
CA ASP A 421 -2.77 -9.67 -14.13
C ASP A 421 -3.23 -9.18 -15.50
N ASN A 422 -2.43 -8.33 -16.17
CA ASN A 422 -2.74 -7.69 -17.45
C ASN A 422 -4.15 -7.04 -17.48
N CYS A 423 -4.52 -6.42 -16.39
CA CYS A 423 -5.84 -5.80 -16.20
C CYS A 423 -5.82 -4.26 -16.36
N GLU A 424 -4.83 -3.72 -17.05
CA GLU A 424 -4.68 -2.30 -17.39
C GLU A 424 -5.67 -1.85 -18.48
N TYR A 425 -6.14 -2.76 -19.33
CA TYR A 425 -6.97 -2.46 -20.51
C TYR A 425 -6.34 -1.47 -21.49
N ASP A 426 -5.03 -1.30 -21.45
CA ASP A 426 -4.26 -0.42 -22.33
C ASP A 426 -4.23 -0.87 -23.78
N SER A 427 -4.46 -2.16 -24.03
CA SER A 427 -4.62 -2.75 -25.36
C SER A 427 -5.95 -2.40 -26.05
N MET A 428 -6.95 -1.89 -25.29
CA MET A 428 -8.18 -1.33 -25.82
C MET A 428 -7.93 0.13 -26.25
N VAL A 429 -7.34 0.29 -27.44
CA VAL A 429 -6.87 1.60 -27.95
C VAL A 429 -7.97 2.51 -28.44
N ASP A 430 -9.10 1.94 -28.87
CA ASP A 430 -10.29 2.71 -29.24
C ASP A 430 -11.04 3.15 -27.97
N LYS A 431 -10.82 4.41 -27.58
CA LYS A 431 -11.40 4.98 -26.33
C LYS A 431 -12.92 5.04 -26.35
N ASP A 432 -13.56 4.98 -27.53
CA ASP A 432 -15.01 5.01 -27.71
C ASP A 432 -15.65 3.60 -27.65
N SER A 433 -14.87 2.55 -27.51
CA SER A 433 -15.37 1.18 -27.25
C SER A 433 -16.33 1.22 -26.07
N ARG A 434 -17.51 0.55 -26.21
CA ARG A 434 -18.66 0.72 -25.33
C ARG A 434 -18.66 -0.24 -24.16
N CYS A 435 -18.91 0.30 -22.98
CA CYS A 435 -19.12 -0.43 -21.73
C CYS A 435 -20.55 -0.24 -21.23
N ASP A 436 -21.05 -1.19 -20.44
CA ASP A 436 -22.42 -1.17 -19.91
C ASP A 436 -22.63 -0.08 -18.84
N PHE A 437 -21.68 0.08 -17.94
CA PHE A 437 -21.72 1.04 -16.84
C PHE A 437 -23.02 0.97 -16.02
N GLU A 438 -23.34 -0.21 -15.50
CA GLU A 438 -24.58 -0.50 -14.76
C GLU A 438 -25.82 -0.08 -15.53
N GLY A 439 -25.86 -0.32 -16.84
CA GLY A 439 -26.96 0.05 -17.72
C GLY A 439 -27.07 1.54 -18.09
N LYS A 440 -26.15 2.40 -17.62
CA LYS A 440 -26.08 3.83 -17.98
C LYS A 440 -25.48 4.01 -19.37
N GLY A 441 -24.58 3.12 -19.75
CA GLY A 441 -23.71 3.27 -20.90
C GLY A 441 -22.50 4.15 -20.60
N GLY A 442 -21.35 3.73 -21.07
CA GLY A 442 -20.08 4.43 -20.96
C GLY A 442 -19.07 3.96 -21.98
N THR A 443 -17.85 4.45 -21.93
CA THR A 443 -16.78 4.08 -22.84
C THR A 443 -15.57 3.52 -22.10
N ILE A 444 -14.75 2.74 -22.80
CA ILE A 444 -13.49 2.25 -22.21
C ILE A 444 -12.54 3.41 -21.85
N GLY A 445 -12.58 4.50 -22.58
CA GLY A 445 -11.84 5.73 -22.25
C GLY A 445 -12.20 6.31 -20.88
N GLN A 446 -13.46 6.14 -20.47
CA GLN A 446 -13.97 6.53 -19.15
C GLN A 446 -13.65 5.50 -18.07
N LEU A 447 -13.73 4.20 -18.37
CA LEU A 447 -13.89 3.14 -17.37
C LEU A 447 -12.70 2.21 -17.23
N LYS A 448 -11.71 2.22 -18.15
CA LYS A 448 -10.60 1.26 -18.11
C LYS A 448 -9.82 1.31 -16.80
N SER A 449 -9.67 2.48 -16.20
CA SER A 449 -8.89 2.64 -14.97
C SER A 449 -9.50 1.93 -13.76
N VAL A 450 -10.82 1.69 -13.74
CA VAL A 450 -11.52 1.00 -12.64
C VAL A 450 -11.72 -0.50 -12.88
N MET A 451 -11.48 -1.00 -14.08
CA MET A 451 -11.72 -2.41 -14.43
C MET A 451 -10.96 -3.39 -13.53
N SER A 452 -9.72 -3.06 -13.15
CA SER A 452 -8.94 -3.88 -12.22
C SER A 452 -9.54 -3.94 -10.81
N ASN A 453 -10.09 -2.82 -10.31
CA ASN A 453 -10.81 -2.79 -9.03
C ASN A 453 -12.06 -3.66 -9.07
N LEU A 454 -12.82 -3.60 -10.18
CA LEU A 454 -14.02 -4.42 -10.39
C LEU A 454 -13.64 -5.90 -10.48
N MET A 455 -12.58 -6.24 -11.18
CA MET A 455 -12.08 -7.62 -11.27
C MET A 455 -11.68 -8.16 -9.89
N CYS A 456 -11.03 -7.33 -9.05
CA CYS A 456 -10.69 -7.71 -7.68
C CYS A 456 -11.93 -7.89 -6.79
N HIS A 457 -12.92 -7.00 -6.92
CA HIS A 457 -14.18 -7.13 -6.19
C HIS A 457 -14.88 -8.46 -6.52
N ILE A 458 -14.99 -8.79 -7.80
CA ILE A 458 -15.59 -10.05 -8.26
C ILE A 458 -14.80 -11.26 -7.78
N THR A 459 -13.47 -11.15 -7.75
CA THR A 459 -12.59 -12.20 -7.23
C THR A 459 -12.82 -12.41 -5.74
N ASP A 460 -12.97 -11.35 -4.98
CA ASP A 460 -13.26 -11.36 -3.55
C ASP A 460 -14.60 -12.07 -3.28
N GLU A 461 -15.67 -11.66 -3.97
CA GLU A 461 -16.98 -12.31 -3.90
C GLU A 461 -16.89 -13.80 -4.26
N ALA A 462 -16.20 -14.16 -5.35
CA ALA A 462 -16.06 -15.54 -5.78
C ALA A 462 -15.38 -16.42 -4.72
N ILE A 463 -14.36 -15.88 -4.03
CA ILE A 463 -13.66 -16.59 -2.95
C ILE A 463 -14.62 -16.79 -1.76
N HIS A 464 -15.33 -15.75 -1.34
CA HIS A 464 -16.31 -15.86 -0.25
C HIS A 464 -17.47 -16.80 -0.56
N GLU A 465 -17.92 -16.86 -1.82
CA GLU A 465 -18.97 -17.80 -2.26
C GLU A 465 -18.47 -19.26 -2.35
N THR A 466 -17.15 -19.46 -2.54
CA THR A 466 -16.56 -20.80 -2.70
C THR A 466 -16.10 -21.41 -1.38
N PHE A 467 -15.61 -20.57 -0.48
CA PHE A 467 -14.99 -21.01 0.78
C PHE A 467 -15.64 -20.30 1.96
N ASP A 468 -16.24 -21.08 2.84
CA ASP A 468 -16.77 -20.56 4.10
C ASP A 468 -15.66 -19.94 4.95
N ASN A 469 -15.94 -18.76 5.51
CA ASN A 469 -15.13 -18.13 6.55
C ASN A 469 -13.63 -18.01 6.23
N THR A 470 -13.29 -17.90 4.96
CA THR A 470 -11.90 -17.82 4.51
C THR A 470 -11.54 -16.41 4.10
N ARG A 471 -10.41 -15.91 4.59
CA ARG A 471 -9.88 -14.59 4.23
C ARG A 471 -9.26 -14.63 2.83
N PRO A 472 -9.74 -13.83 1.86
CA PRO A 472 -9.19 -13.80 0.51
C PRO A 472 -7.75 -13.29 0.47
N PHE A 473 -6.97 -13.84 -0.45
CA PHE A 473 -5.69 -13.25 -0.84
C PHE A 473 -5.67 -12.96 -2.33
N ILE A 474 -5.79 -11.70 -2.67
CA ILE A 474 -5.82 -11.21 -4.04
C ILE A 474 -4.56 -10.39 -4.29
N VAL A 475 -3.85 -10.71 -5.35
CA VAL A 475 -2.74 -9.92 -5.87
C VAL A 475 -3.18 -9.27 -7.17
N CYS A 476 -2.95 -7.97 -7.35
CA CYS A 476 -3.36 -7.26 -8.55
C CYS A 476 -2.26 -6.32 -9.03
N ARG A 477 -2.00 -6.34 -10.35
CA ARG A 477 -0.96 -5.49 -10.97
C ARG A 477 -1.43 -4.06 -11.14
N SER A 478 -2.63 -3.85 -11.67
CA SER A 478 -3.21 -2.55 -11.92
C SER A 478 -4.12 -2.09 -10.77
N GLY A 479 -4.60 -0.86 -10.82
CA GLY A 479 -5.51 -0.33 -9.82
C GLY A 479 -5.84 1.14 -10.01
N HIS A 480 -7.01 1.50 -9.49
CA HIS A 480 -7.49 2.86 -9.28
C HIS A 480 -7.65 3.10 -7.77
N SER A 481 -7.97 4.33 -7.38
CA SER A 481 -8.36 4.65 -5.99
C SER A 481 -9.37 3.63 -5.46
N GLY A 482 -9.07 3.03 -4.30
CA GLY A 482 -9.88 1.97 -3.71
C GLY A 482 -9.40 0.54 -3.97
N ILE A 483 -8.35 0.32 -4.77
CA ILE A 483 -7.77 -1.02 -5.00
C ILE A 483 -7.31 -1.68 -3.68
N GLN A 484 -6.88 -0.89 -2.71
CA GLN A 484 -6.43 -1.34 -1.40
C GLN A 484 -7.48 -2.12 -0.61
N ARG A 485 -8.76 -1.95 -0.93
CA ARG A 485 -9.86 -2.69 -0.29
C ARG A 485 -9.79 -4.19 -0.52
N TYR A 486 -9.13 -4.61 -1.59
CA TYR A 486 -9.15 -5.99 -2.07
C TYR A 486 -7.78 -6.64 -2.15
N ALA A 487 -6.76 -5.89 -2.59
CA ALA A 487 -5.56 -6.49 -3.12
C ALA A 487 -4.28 -6.04 -2.45
N GLN A 488 -3.32 -6.98 -2.39
CA GLN A 488 -1.90 -6.67 -2.35
C GLN A 488 -1.45 -6.33 -3.78
N THR A 489 -0.64 -5.28 -3.95
CA THR A 489 -0.13 -4.87 -5.27
C THR A 489 1.40 -4.89 -5.32
N TRP A 490 1.97 -4.74 -6.51
CA TRP A 490 3.42 -4.59 -6.69
C TRP A 490 3.73 -3.56 -7.76
N ALA A 491 4.98 -3.12 -7.81
CA ALA A 491 5.46 -2.07 -8.73
C ALA A 491 5.65 -2.55 -10.17
N GLY A 492 4.92 -3.60 -10.59
CA GLY A 492 4.93 -4.14 -11.94
C GLY A 492 6.24 -4.80 -12.34
N ASP A 493 6.45 -4.91 -13.63
CA ASP A 493 7.55 -5.64 -14.27
C ASP A 493 8.83 -4.78 -14.32
N ASN A 494 9.52 -4.65 -13.19
CA ASN A 494 10.71 -3.83 -13.03
C ASN A 494 11.95 -4.44 -13.72
N LEU A 495 12.88 -3.57 -14.12
CA LEU A 495 14.14 -4.00 -14.73
C LEU A 495 15.13 -4.50 -13.68
N THR A 496 15.91 -5.54 -13.99
CA THR A 496 16.97 -6.06 -13.12
C THR A 496 18.19 -5.15 -13.18
N CYS A 497 18.26 -4.16 -12.28
CA CYS A 497 19.41 -3.25 -12.16
C CYS A 497 19.43 -2.51 -10.82
N TRP A 498 20.56 -1.90 -10.48
CA TRP A 498 20.74 -1.09 -9.27
C TRP A 498 19.79 0.11 -9.19
N ASP A 499 19.51 0.75 -10.31
CA ASP A 499 18.57 1.87 -10.36
C ASP A 499 17.15 1.43 -9.98
N SER A 500 16.73 0.23 -10.40
CA SER A 500 15.43 -0.32 -9.99
C SER A 500 15.36 -0.59 -8.48
N LEU A 501 16.40 -1.15 -7.88
CA LEU A 501 16.48 -1.28 -6.42
C LEU A 501 16.27 0.07 -5.74
N LYS A 502 16.98 1.11 -6.20
CA LYS A 502 16.96 2.45 -5.61
C LYS A 502 15.61 3.16 -5.79
N TYR A 503 15.15 3.28 -7.03
CA TYR A 503 13.97 4.10 -7.35
C TYR A 503 12.64 3.38 -7.09
N ASN A 504 12.60 2.04 -7.02
CA ASN A 504 11.40 1.33 -6.59
C ASN A 504 11.04 1.63 -5.14
N ILE A 505 12.00 1.98 -4.28
CA ILE A 505 11.70 2.42 -2.91
C ILE A 505 10.77 3.63 -2.95
N ALA A 506 11.14 4.69 -3.69
CA ALA A 506 10.31 5.89 -3.84
C ALA A 506 8.93 5.58 -4.48
N THR A 507 8.88 4.66 -5.44
CA THR A 507 7.62 4.20 -6.07
C THR A 507 6.69 3.55 -5.03
N ILE A 508 7.22 2.64 -4.20
CA ILE A 508 6.46 1.95 -3.14
C ILE A 508 5.99 2.93 -2.06
N LEU A 509 6.85 3.86 -1.65
CA LEU A 509 6.49 4.92 -0.69
C LEU A 509 5.39 5.83 -1.24
N GLY A 510 5.41 6.14 -2.54
CA GLY A 510 4.34 6.89 -3.21
C GLY A 510 3.00 6.16 -3.16
N MET A 511 3.00 4.85 -3.38
CA MET A 511 1.83 4.00 -3.24
C MET A 511 1.33 3.95 -1.79
N SER A 512 2.24 3.85 -0.81
CA SER A 512 1.88 3.87 0.61
C SER A 512 1.12 5.15 1.00
N LEU A 513 1.58 6.32 0.54
CA LEU A 513 0.86 7.58 0.75
C LEU A 513 -0.42 7.70 -0.06
N SER A 514 -0.57 6.92 -1.14
CA SER A 514 -1.80 6.84 -1.94
C SER A 514 -2.81 5.82 -1.39
N GLY A 515 -2.67 5.43 -0.13
CA GLY A 515 -3.61 4.56 0.58
C GLY A 515 -3.38 3.06 0.38
N VAL A 516 -2.39 2.66 -0.41
CA VAL A 516 -2.08 1.24 -0.69
C VAL A 516 -0.95 0.77 0.22
N ALA A 517 -1.30 0.31 1.42
CA ALA A 517 -0.34 -0.12 2.43
C ALA A 517 0.32 -1.46 2.09
N ASN A 518 -0.41 -2.40 1.47
CA ASN A 518 0.07 -3.73 1.11
C ASN A 518 0.75 -3.70 -0.27
N GLN A 519 2.00 -3.28 -0.30
CA GLN A 519 2.76 -2.98 -1.51
C GLN A 519 4.18 -3.57 -1.46
N GLY A 520 4.78 -3.78 -2.62
CA GLY A 520 6.16 -4.20 -2.80
C GLY A 520 6.59 -4.15 -4.26
N CYS A 521 7.74 -4.71 -4.58
CA CYS A 521 8.21 -4.91 -5.94
C CYS A 521 8.69 -6.35 -6.13
N ASP A 522 8.98 -6.74 -7.37
CA ASP A 522 9.66 -8.00 -7.67
C ASP A 522 11.14 -7.88 -7.27
N ILE A 523 11.52 -8.65 -6.24
CA ILE A 523 12.84 -8.59 -5.63
C ILE A 523 13.85 -9.32 -6.52
N GLY A 524 14.95 -8.65 -6.82
CA GLY A 524 15.93 -9.09 -7.79
C GLY A 524 15.68 -8.59 -9.22
N GLY A 525 14.52 -8.00 -9.46
CA GLY A 525 14.04 -7.52 -10.76
C GLY A 525 13.29 -8.60 -11.54
N PHE A 526 12.26 -8.17 -12.27
CA PHE A 526 11.45 -9.08 -13.09
C PHE A 526 12.11 -9.36 -14.45
N TYR A 527 12.54 -8.32 -15.16
CA TYR A 527 12.98 -8.40 -16.56
C TYR A 527 14.46 -8.04 -16.71
N GLY A 528 15.21 -8.92 -17.37
CA GLY A 528 16.65 -8.73 -17.61
C GLY A 528 17.43 -10.03 -17.40
N THR A 529 18.74 -9.93 -17.25
CA THR A 529 19.56 -11.07 -16.85
C THR A 529 19.42 -11.35 -15.36
N SER A 530 19.83 -12.53 -14.89
CA SER A 530 19.91 -12.83 -13.46
C SER A 530 20.70 -11.73 -12.74
N PRO A 531 20.23 -11.20 -11.58
CA PRO A 531 20.99 -10.19 -10.84
C PRO A 531 22.31 -10.72 -10.34
N GLU A 532 23.34 -9.89 -10.33
CA GLU A 532 24.60 -10.24 -9.67
C GLU A 532 24.40 -10.43 -8.14
N ALA A 533 25.29 -11.19 -7.52
CA ALA A 533 25.10 -11.61 -6.13
C ALA A 533 24.94 -10.45 -5.14
N GLU A 534 25.75 -9.38 -5.26
CA GLU A 534 25.61 -8.21 -4.40
C GLU A 534 24.26 -7.51 -4.58
N LEU A 535 23.81 -7.31 -5.82
CA LEU A 535 22.52 -6.71 -6.10
C LEU A 535 21.37 -7.53 -5.49
N MET A 536 21.41 -8.86 -5.64
CA MET A 536 20.39 -9.74 -5.07
C MET A 536 20.37 -9.64 -3.53
N VAL A 537 21.53 -9.68 -2.87
CA VAL A 537 21.61 -9.53 -1.41
C VAL A 537 21.02 -8.20 -0.97
N ARG A 538 21.41 -7.08 -1.59
CA ARG A 538 20.91 -5.75 -1.24
C ARG A 538 19.42 -5.61 -1.50
N TRP A 539 18.93 -6.21 -2.58
CA TRP A 539 17.51 -6.17 -2.88
C TRP A 539 16.68 -6.97 -1.89
N VAL A 540 17.17 -8.15 -1.48
CA VAL A 540 16.53 -8.92 -0.41
C VAL A 540 16.57 -8.16 0.92
N GLN A 541 17.70 -7.54 1.29
CA GLN A 541 17.85 -6.74 2.51
C GLN A 541 16.89 -5.55 2.57
N ASN A 542 16.58 -4.93 1.43
CA ASN A 542 15.51 -3.93 1.31
C ASN A 542 14.12 -4.59 1.34
N GLY A 543 13.93 -5.62 0.53
CA GLY A 543 12.65 -6.27 0.30
C GLY A 543 12.02 -6.88 1.55
N ILE A 544 12.84 -7.33 2.51
CA ILE A 544 12.33 -7.88 3.78
C ILE A 544 11.54 -6.88 4.63
N PHE A 545 11.62 -5.57 4.32
CA PHE A 545 10.82 -4.52 4.96
C PHE A 545 9.61 -4.09 4.13
N GLN A 546 9.46 -4.58 2.92
CA GLN A 546 8.27 -4.35 2.12
C GLN A 546 7.13 -5.26 2.58
N PRO A 547 5.88 -4.79 2.68
CA PRO A 547 4.73 -5.63 3.05
C PRO A 547 4.58 -6.86 2.14
N ARG A 548 4.70 -6.67 0.82
CA ARG A 548 4.81 -7.78 -0.14
C ARG A 548 6.28 -8.16 -0.32
N PHE A 549 6.59 -9.43 -0.11
CA PHE A 549 7.93 -9.98 -0.30
C PHE A 549 7.88 -11.15 -1.30
N SER A 550 8.25 -10.89 -2.54
CA SER A 550 8.24 -11.89 -3.63
C SER A 550 9.47 -11.76 -4.50
N VAL A 551 10.07 -12.90 -4.83
CA VAL A 551 11.06 -13.01 -5.93
C VAL A 551 10.30 -13.55 -7.14
N HIS A 552 10.24 -12.78 -8.23
CA HIS A 552 9.58 -13.14 -9.46
C HIS A 552 10.35 -12.62 -10.66
N SER A 553 10.59 -13.46 -11.65
CA SER A 553 11.41 -13.07 -12.80
C SER A 553 11.03 -13.78 -14.10
N VAL A 554 11.36 -13.11 -15.20
CA VAL A 554 11.60 -13.70 -16.52
C VAL A 554 13.00 -13.29 -16.97
N ASN A 555 13.94 -14.21 -16.92
CA ASN A 555 15.33 -13.90 -17.25
C ASN A 555 15.58 -14.06 -18.75
N THR A 556 16.13 -13.02 -19.38
CA THR A 556 16.40 -12.96 -20.83
C THR A 556 17.55 -13.87 -21.27
N ASP A 557 18.33 -14.37 -20.33
CA ASP A 557 19.42 -15.32 -20.52
C ASP A 557 19.03 -16.79 -20.27
N ASN A 558 17.73 -17.06 -20.11
CA ASN A 558 17.15 -18.36 -19.79
C ASN A 558 17.62 -18.96 -18.44
N THR A 559 18.12 -18.11 -17.53
CA THR A 559 18.38 -18.48 -16.15
C THR A 559 17.15 -18.27 -15.28
N VAL A 560 17.25 -18.60 -14.00
CA VAL A 560 16.22 -18.39 -12.98
C VAL A 560 16.82 -17.58 -11.83
N THR A 561 16.03 -16.76 -11.17
CA THR A 561 16.45 -15.98 -10.00
C THR A 561 15.82 -16.57 -8.76
N GLU A 562 16.60 -17.31 -7.96
CA GLU A 562 16.11 -17.92 -6.73
C GLU A 562 17.04 -17.61 -5.54
N PRO A 563 16.50 -17.48 -4.31
CA PRO A 563 17.31 -17.08 -3.14
C PRO A 563 18.52 -17.97 -2.84
N TRP A 564 18.49 -19.25 -3.19
CA TRP A 564 19.55 -20.23 -2.89
C TRP A 564 20.64 -20.35 -3.98
N MET A 565 20.53 -19.62 -5.09
CA MET A 565 21.43 -19.80 -6.25
C MET A 565 22.70 -18.95 -6.22
N TYR A 566 23.04 -18.31 -5.10
CA TYR A 566 24.11 -17.31 -5.02
C TYR A 566 25.38 -17.78 -4.29
N GLY A 567 25.59 -19.11 -4.17
CA GLY A 567 26.78 -19.69 -3.57
C GLY A 567 27.06 -19.13 -2.17
N ASN A 568 28.25 -18.58 -1.94
CA ASN A 568 28.62 -18.00 -0.65
C ASN A 568 27.75 -16.81 -0.18
N TYR A 569 27.02 -16.18 -1.07
CA TYR A 569 26.10 -15.07 -0.75
C TYR A 569 24.73 -15.54 -0.28
N THR A 570 24.35 -16.79 -0.55
CA THR A 570 23.07 -17.38 -0.12
C THR A 570 22.84 -17.25 1.38
N LYS A 571 23.90 -17.36 2.20
CA LYS A 571 23.79 -17.22 3.66
C LYS A 571 23.28 -15.84 4.09
N TYR A 572 23.66 -14.77 3.39
CA TYR A 572 23.21 -13.40 3.69
C TYR A 572 21.74 -13.21 3.31
N ILE A 573 21.34 -13.77 2.17
CA ILE A 573 19.96 -13.81 1.71
C ILE A 573 19.09 -14.56 2.73
N ARG A 574 19.49 -15.78 3.10
CA ARG A 574 18.79 -16.62 4.10
C ARG A 574 18.64 -15.90 5.44
N ASN A 575 19.69 -15.29 5.95
CA ASN A 575 19.66 -14.57 7.22
C ASN A 575 18.70 -13.39 7.18
N ALA A 576 18.68 -12.63 6.09
CA ALA A 576 17.73 -11.53 5.89
C ALA A 576 16.29 -12.04 5.85
N MET A 577 16.03 -13.14 5.11
CA MET A 577 14.68 -13.73 5.05
C MET A 577 14.22 -14.26 6.41
N LYS A 578 15.10 -14.91 7.17
CA LYS A 578 14.80 -15.34 8.55
C LYS A 578 14.53 -14.16 9.48
N PHE A 579 15.25 -13.06 9.31
CA PHE A 579 14.98 -11.84 10.07
C PHE A 579 13.58 -11.29 9.78
N ARG A 580 13.14 -11.30 8.52
CA ARG A 580 11.75 -10.94 8.17
C ARG A 580 10.73 -11.78 8.95
N TYR A 581 10.94 -13.09 9.04
CA TYR A 581 10.02 -13.99 9.74
C TYR A 581 9.97 -13.73 11.24
N ARG A 582 11.09 -13.30 11.82
CA ARG A 582 11.08 -12.80 13.20
C ARG A 582 10.26 -11.53 13.36
N MET A 583 10.20 -10.68 12.34
CA MET A 583 9.44 -9.42 12.33
C MET A 583 7.94 -9.59 12.04
N ILE A 584 7.46 -10.80 11.72
CA ILE A 584 6.04 -11.03 11.38
C ILE A 584 5.06 -10.48 12.42
N PRO A 585 5.25 -10.63 13.75
CA PRO A 585 4.34 -10.05 14.73
C PRO A 585 4.23 -8.52 14.62
N TYR A 586 5.32 -7.85 14.31
CA TYR A 586 5.34 -6.40 14.08
C TYR A 586 4.63 -6.04 12.78
N PHE A 587 4.98 -6.67 11.66
CA PHE A 587 4.35 -6.43 10.37
C PHE A 587 2.85 -6.71 10.38
N TYR A 588 2.43 -7.77 11.04
CA TYR A 588 1.01 -8.13 11.10
C TYR A 588 0.20 -7.12 11.90
N SER A 589 0.76 -6.62 13.01
CA SER A 589 0.17 -5.50 13.77
C SER A 589 0.11 -4.20 12.96
N LEU A 590 1.12 -3.91 12.13
CA LEU A 590 1.11 -2.76 11.24
C LEU A 590 0.10 -2.91 10.09
N MET A 591 -0.09 -4.12 9.58
CA MET A 591 -1.10 -4.41 8.55
C MET A 591 -2.51 -4.22 9.09
N GLU A 592 -2.77 -4.67 10.32
CA GLU A 592 -4.04 -4.43 11.01
C GLU A 592 -4.25 -2.92 11.26
N ARG A 593 -3.23 -2.20 11.72
CA ARG A 593 -3.29 -0.74 11.85
C ARG A 593 -3.64 -0.05 10.52
N ALA A 594 -3.06 -0.51 9.41
CA ALA A 594 -3.39 0.01 8.08
C ALA A 594 -4.84 -0.31 7.68
N HIS A 595 -5.35 -1.47 8.08
CA HIS A 595 -6.75 -1.86 7.90
C HIS A 595 -7.71 -0.96 8.69
N GLU A 596 -7.37 -0.55 9.89
CA GLU A 596 -8.21 0.33 10.69
C GLU A 596 -8.09 1.81 10.31
N THR A 597 -6.86 2.27 10.08
CA THR A 597 -6.58 3.72 9.97
C THR A 597 -6.20 4.17 8.56
N GLY A 598 -5.71 3.26 7.70
CA GLY A 598 -5.09 3.59 6.42
C GLY A 598 -3.63 4.03 6.54
N HIS A 599 -3.02 4.03 7.74
CA HIS A 599 -1.63 4.46 7.92
C HIS A 599 -0.67 3.52 7.19
N PRO A 600 0.39 4.06 6.58
CA PRO A 600 1.40 3.26 5.88
C PRO A 600 2.10 2.24 6.79
N ILE A 601 2.45 1.07 6.24
CA ILE A 601 3.37 0.11 6.88
C ILE A 601 4.81 0.56 6.63
N MET A 602 5.17 0.83 5.35
CA MET A 602 6.37 1.56 4.99
C MET A 602 6.04 3.04 4.97
N GLU A 603 6.57 3.80 5.91
CA GLU A 603 6.24 5.20 6.07
C GLU A 603 7.39 6.10 5.62
N PRO A 604 7.14 7.05 4.68
CA PRO A 604 8.15 8.00 4.25
C PRO A 604 8.64 8.89 5.38
N MET A 605 9.90 9.28 5.32
CA MET A 605 10.53 10.16 6.33
C MET A 605 9.79 11.49 6.50
N CYS A 606 9.28 12.07 5.40
CA CYS A 606 8.51 13.33 5.44
C CYS A 606 7.16 13.20 6.18
N SER A 607 6.61 12.00 6.28
CA SER A 607 5.39 11.72 7.06
C SER A 607 5.70 11.45 8.52
N ALA A 608 6.69 10.59 8.79
CA ALA A 608 7.09 10.22 10.14
C ALA A 608 7.72 11.39 10.93
N PHE A 609 8.40 12.30 10.23
CA PHE A 609 9.14 13.43 10.80
C PHE A 609 8.78 14.75 10.11
N GLN A 610 7.48 15.02 9.99
CA GLN A 610 6.94 16.16 9.24
C GLN A 610 7.43 17.53 9.75
N ASN A 611 7.86 17.64 11.00
CA ASN A 611 8.40 18.87 11.55
C ASN A 611 9.85 19.17 11.14
N ASP A 612 10.51 18.21 10.49
CA ASP A 612 11.88 18.36 10.00
C ASP A 612 11.91 18.40 8.45
N PRO A 613 12.01 19.59 7.82
CA PRO A 613 12.02 19.70 6.37
C PRO A 613 13.19 19.02 5.66
N LYS A 614 14.27 18.63 6.38
CA LYS A 614 15.37 17.85 5.80
C LYS A 614 14.92 16.44 5.39
N CYS A 615 13.85 15.94 5.99
CA CYS A 615 13.24 14.65 5.65
C CYS A 615 12.39 14.67 4.37
N TYR A 616 12.12 15.85 3.79
CA TYR A 616 11.15 15.98 2.70
C TYR A 616 11.67 15.47 1.34
N GLU A 617 12.98 15.46 1.15
CA GLU A 617 13.61 14.95 -0.09
C GLU A 617 14.10 13.50 0.06
N GLU A 618 13.95 12.88 1.24
CA GLU A 618 14.42 11.52 1.51
C GLU A 618 13.46 10.48 0.93
N GLY A 619 13.90 9.78 -0.09
CA GLY A 619 13.12 8.77 -0.81
C GLY A 619 13.77 7.38 -0.83
N ILE A 620 14.84 7.17 -0.07
CA ILE A 620 15.58 5.89 0.01
C ILE A 620 15.41 5.27 1.40
N ASP A 621 15.58 6.08 2.45
CA ASP A 621 15.37 5.64 3.83
C ASP A 621 13.89 5.84 4.21
N PHE A 622 13.38 4.96 5.06
CA PHE A 622 11.99 4.99 5.50
C PHE A 622 11.81 4.38 6.89
N MET A 623 10.69 4.66 7.50
CA MET A 623 10.28 3.99 8.73
C MET A 623 9.44 2.75 8.42
N THR A 624 9.70 1.66 9.13
CA THR A 624 8.75 0.56 9.24
C THR A 624 7.91 0.82 10.49
N GLY A 625 6.64 1.16 10.27
CA GLY A 625 5.79 1.70 11.33
C GLY A 625 6.37 2.96 11.95
N ASP A 626 6.23 3.10 13.27
CA ASP A 626 6.70 4.28 14.01
C ASP A 626 8.07 4.08 14.66
N SER A 627 8.61 2.86 14.62
CA SER A 627 9.64 2.43 15.56
C SER A 627 11.00 2.13 14.91
N LEU A 628 11.04 1.72 13.64
CA LEU A 628 12.25 1.20 13.02
C LEU A 628 12.60 2.00 11.76
N LEU A 629 13.72 2.73 11.81
CA LEU A 629 14.32 3.39 10.64
C LEU A 629 15.15 2.37 9.87
N VAL A 630 14.85 2.21 8.58
CA VAL A 630 15.57 1.36 7.63
C VAL A 630 16.42 2.26 6.72
N ALA A 631 17.73 2.18 6.86
CA ALA A 631 18.68 2.94 6.03
C ALA A 631 19.24 2.03 4.94
N ASN A 632 18.69 2.14 3.74
CA ASN A 632 18.96 1.21 2.65
C ASN A 632 20.35 1.40 2.02
N VAL A 633 21.03 0.30 1.70
CA VAL A 633 22.27 0.29 0.92
C VAL A 633 21.93 -0.02 -0.53
N VAL A 634 21.96 1.00 -1.38
CA VAL A 634 21.49 0.93 -2.78
C VAL A 634 22.61 1.20 -3.81
N GLU A 635 23.83 1.28 -3.36
CA GLU A 635 25.00 1.51 -4.22
C GLU A 635 25.94 0.30 -4.21
N LYS A 636 26.39 -0.13 -5.39
CA LYS A 636 27.32 -1.25 -5.54
C LYS A 636 28.64 -0.98 -4.87
N GLY A 637 29.15 -1.96 -4.12
CA GLY A 637 30.44 -1.89 -3.46
C GLY A 637 30.52 -0.87 -2.32
N ALA A 638 29.38 -0.45 -1.76
CA ALA A 638 29.32 0.50 -0.67
C ALA A 638 30.07 -0.03 0.57
N GLN A 639 30.98 0.78 1.12
CA GLN A 639 31.71 0.50 2.36
C GLN A 639 31.21 1.35 3.53
N PHE A 640 30.45 2.40 3.22
CA PHE A 640 29.86 3.33 4.18
C PHE A 640 28.48 3.74 3.73
N ARG A 641 27.64 4.08 4.69
CA ARG A 641 26.34 4.70 4.48
C ARG A 641 26.24 5.97 5.32
N GLU A 642 25.88 7.08 4.69
CA GLU A 642 25.49 8.29 5.38
C GLU A 642 24.01 8.26 5.65
N VAL A 643 23.59 8.44 6.90
CA VAL A 643 22.21 8.37 7.34
C VAL A 643 21.84 9.65 8.07
N TYR A 644 20.82 10.33 7.61
CA TYR A 644 20.27 11.48 8.34
C TYR A 644 19.34 10.98 9.44
N LEU A 645 19.61 11.34 10.67
CA LEU A 645 18.75 11.09 11.82
C LEU A 645 17.92 12.36 12.10
N PRO A 646 16.57 12.28 12.02
CA PRO A 646 15.70 13.46 12.14
C PRO A 646 15.83 14.23 13.45
N GLU A 647 15.69 15.55 13.35
CA GLU A 647 15.80 16.48 14.48
C GLU A 647 14.71 16.26 15.52
N GLY A 648 15.06 16.41 16.79
CA GLY A 648 14.14 16.28 17.94
C GLY A 648 13.86 14.84 18.36
N GLU A 649 14.52 13.87 17.75
CA GLU A 649 14.40 12.46 18.06
C GLU A 649 15.70 11.88 18.61
N VAL A 650 15.60 10.71 19.22
CA VAL A 650 16.73 9.87 19.64
C VAL A 650 16.64 8.57 18.88
N PHE A 651 17.79 8.04 18.47
CA PHE A 651 17.89 6.76 17.79
C PHE A 651 18.93 5.86 18.44
N TYR A 652 18.72 4.56 18.33
CA TYR A 652 19.65 3.54 18.76
C TYR A 652 20.00 2.63 17.59
N ASP A 653 21.28 2.36 17.39
CA ASP A 653 21.65 1.27 16.47
C ASP A 653 20.99 -0.04 16.91
N PHE A 654 20.32 -0.70 15.96
CA PHE A 654 19.52 -1.89 16.26
C PHE A 654 20.34 -3.04 16.86
N TYR A 655 21.62 -3.15 16.50
CA TYR A 655 22.49 -4.28 16.91
C TYR A 655 23.32 -3.97 18.14
N THR A 656 23.93 -2.79 18.17
CA THR A 656 24.88 -2.38 19.23
C THR A 656 24.21 -1.62 20.38
N ARG A 657 23.01 -1.07 20.16
CA ARG A 657 22.30 -0.13 21.06
C ARG A 657 23.05 1.18 21.27
N GLU A 658 24.03 1.51 20.42
CA GLU A 658 24.67 2.82 20.45
C GLU A 658 23.63 3.92 20.23
N ARG A 659 23.68 4.95 21.09
CA ARG A 659 22.70 6.03 21.11
C ARG A 659 23.17 7.20 20.27
N TYR A 660 22.28 7.73 19.45
CA TYR A 660 22.48 8.90 18.61
C TYR A 660 21.40 9.94 18.86
N GLU A 661 21.84 11.21 19.00
CA GLU A 661 20.89 12.33 18.94
C GLU A 661 20.50 12.60 17.50
N GLY A 662 19.23 13.00 17.26
CA GLY A 662 18.77 13.45 15.96
C GLY A 662 19.33 14.81 15.54
N GLY A 663 18.96 15.25 14.35
CA GLY A 663 19.40 16.51 13.74
C GLY A 663 20.77 16.43 13.07
N GLN A 664 21.33 15.22 12.90
CA GLN A 664 22.66 15.01 12.34
C GLN A 664 22.68 13.91 11.27
N THR A 665 23.68 13.99 10.40
CA THR A 665 24.03 12.88 9.50
C THR A 665 25.18 12.10 10.11
N ILE A 666 24.98 10.80 10.28
CA ILE A 666 26.01 9.87 10.75
C ILE A 666 26.57 9.08 9.59
N LYS A 667 27.85 8.68 9.69
CA LYS A 667 28.49 7.82 8.71
C LYS A 667 28.80 6.48 9.37
N ILE A 668 28.16 5.43 8.88
CA ILE A 668 28.34 4.07 9.42
C ILE A 668 29.05 3.17 8.42
N PRO A 669 29.95 2.28 8.86
CA PRO A 669 30.54 1.26 8.00
C PRO A 669 29.49 0.22 7.62
N VAL A 670 29.55 -0.28 6.39
CA VAL A 670 28.68 -1.36 5.91
C VAL A 670 29.49 -2.44 5.24
N THR A 671 29.05 -3.67 5.43
CA THR A 671 29.55 -4.87 4.74
C THR A 671 28.39 -5.50 3.98
N ILE A 672 28.63 -6.55 3.22
CA ILE A 672 27.56 -7.22 2.45
C ILE A 672 26.44 -7.77 3.35
N GLU A 673 26.73 -8.12 4.59
CA GLU A 673 25.73 -8.61 5.55
C GLU A 673 25.02 -7.50 6.33
N SER A 674 25.50 -6.25 6.23
CA SER A 674 24.93 -5.12 6.98
C SER A 674 23.54 -4.74 6.47
N ILE A 675 22.58 -4.69 7.39
CA ILE A 675 21.26 -4.07 7.21
C ILE A 675 21.18 -2.93 8.21
N PRO A 676 21.55 -1.68 7.83
CA PRO A 676 21.55 -0.57 8.76
C PRO A 676 20.13 -0.25 9.27
N LEU A 677 19.94 -0.43 10.57
CA LEU A 677 18.66 -0.25 11.26
C LEU A 677 18.83 0.59 12.52
N PHE A 678 17.88 1.50 12.74
CA PHE A 678 17.88 2.35 13.94
C PHE A 678 16.53 2.29 14.63
N VAL A 679 16.57 2.02 15.92
CA VAL A 679 15.39 2.00 16.80
C VAL A 679 15.13 3.42 17.27
N ARG A 680 13.94 3.96 16.97
CA ARG A 680 13.53 5.30 17.42
C ARG A 680 13.25 5.31 18.91
N GLY A 681 13.59 6.38 19.60
CA GLY A 681 13.18 6.60 20.99
C GLY A 681 11.67 6.52 21.16
N GLY A 682 11.22 5.78 22.18
CA GLY A 682 9.81 5.42 22.39
C GLY A 682 9.37 4.16 21.64
N ALA A 683 10.23 3.48 20.89
CA ALA A 683 9.87 2.29 20.11
C ALA A 683 9.44 1.11 21.00
N ILE A 684 8.47 0.35 20.48
CA ILE A 684 8.07 -0.98 20.96
C ILE A 684 7.96 -1.88 19.74
N ILE A 685 8.87 -2.84 19.60
CA ILE A 685 8.98 -3.71 18.41
C ILE A 685 8.83 -5.17 18.84
N PRO A 686 7.64 -5.78 18.64
CA PRO A 686 7.47 -7.21 18.89
C PRO A 686 8.07 -8.05 17.76
N MET A 687 8.88 -9.03 18.12
CA MET A 687 9.49 -10.00 17.21
C MET A 687 9.23 -11.42 17.72
N ALA A 688 9.16 -12.39 16.82
CA ALA A 688 9.10 -13.79 17.22
C ALA A 688 10.40 -14.18 17.92
N LEU A 689 10.29 -14.86 19.05
CA LEU A 689 11.42 -15.37 19.80
C LEU A 689 11.92 -16.68 19.19
N ASN A 690 11.00 -17.59 18.86
CA ASN A 690 11.33 -18.82 18.13
C ASN A 690 11.40 -18.56 16.63
N GLN A 691 12.36 -19.20 15.96
CA GLN A 691 12.44 -19.17 14.51
C GLN A 691 11.27 -19.95 13.92
N ILE A 692 10.60 -19.37 12.94
CA ILE A 692 9.60 -20.03 12.10
C ILE A 692 10.01 -19.89 10.63
N ASN A 693 9.69 -20.89 9.83
CA ASN A 693 9.95 -20.91 8.38
C ASN A 693 8.66 -20.92 7.54
N ASN A 694 7.52 -21.07 8.22
CA ASN A 694 6.20 -21.01 7.58
C ASN A 694 5.16 -20.54 8.59
N VAL A 695 4.45 -19.46 8.28
CA VAL A 695 3.48 -18.83 9.20
C VAL A 695 2.14 -19.58 9.27
N THR A 696 1.90 -20.51 8.33
CA THR A 696 0.65 -21.31 8.29
C THR A 696 0.75 -22.57 9.12
N THR A 697 1.90 -23.23 9.09
CA THR A 697 2.11 -24.54 9.75
C THR A 697 2.87 -24.47 11.06
N GLU A 698 3.56 -23.35 11.32
CA GLU A 698 4.36 -23.16 12.53
C GLU A 698 3.78 -22.03 13.37
N ILE A 699 3.85 -22.16 14.68
CA ILE A 699 3.31 -21.20 15.64
C ILE A 699 4.41 -20.41 16.34
N ILE A 700 4.09 -19.15 16.66
CA ILE A 700 4.94 -18.30 17.49
C ILE A 700 4.59 -18.58 18.95
N THR A 701 5.55 -19.15 19.68
CA THR A 701 5.39 -19.52 21.08
C THR A 701 6.00 -18.52 22.06
N GLY A 702 6.81 -17.59 21.57
CA GLY A 702 7.41 -16.54 22.39
C GLY A 702 7.60 -15.25 21.61
N LEU A 703 7.54 -14.14 22.32
CA LEU A 703 7.82 -12.81 21.77
C LEU A 703 9.04 -12.18 22.42
N HIS A 704 9.82 -11.53 21.59
CA HIS A 704 10.89 -10.62 21.98
C HIS A 704 10.42 -9.18 21.72
N LEU A 705 10.24 -8.38 22.77
CA LEU A 705 9.89 -6.98 22.68
C LEU A 705 11.17 -6.12 22.82
N LEU A 706 11.58 -5.47 21.73
CA LEU A 706 12.65 -4.48 21.75
C LEU A 706 12.02 -3.12 22.05
N ILE A 707 12.42 -2.50 23.14
CA ILE A 707 11.81 -1.30 23.69
C ILE A 707 12.86 -0.23 23.93
N ALA A 708 12.66 0.98 23.36
CA ALA A 708 13.46 2.16 23.64
C ALA A 708 12.66 3.11 24.54
N ALA A 709 12.94 3.08 25.84
CA ALA A 709 12.12 3.75 26.87
C ALA A 709 12.56 5.19 27.16
N ASP A 710 12.72 6.02 26.10
CA ASP A 710 13.14 7.43 26.22
C ASP A 710 11.95 8.37 26.44
N LYS A 711 10.79 8.01 25.92
CA LYS A 711 9.55 8.81 25.98
C LYS A 711 8.34 7.90 26.07
N ASP A 712 7.25 8.47 26.57
CA ASP A 712 5.95 7.80 26.62
C ASP A 712 5.51 7.40 25.21
N ASN A 713 4.97 6.20 25.08
CA ASN A 713 4.41 5.71 23.82
C ASN A 713 3.41 4.58 24.05
N ARG A 714 2.66 4.24 23.00
CA ARG A 714 1.75 3.11 22.94
C ARG A 714 1.98 2.32 21.67
N PHE A 715 1.94 1.00 21.76
CA PHE A 715 1.89 0.10 20.63
C PHE A 715 0.77 -0.93 20.85
N THR A 716 0.07 -1.29 19.79
CA THR A 716 -0.95 -2.34 19.80
C THR A 716 -0.43 -3.56 19.05
N LEU A 717 -0.17 -4.63 19.78
CA LEU A 717 0.11 -5.94 19.21
C LEU A 717 -1.20 -6.61 18.81
N TYR A 718 -1.29 -7.07 17.58
CA TYR A 718 -2.46 -7.75 17.03
C TYR A 718 -2.20 -9.23 16.78
N GLU A 719 -3.13 -10.07 17.20
CA GLU A 719 -3.10 -11.50 16.99
C GLU A 719 -4.51 -12.01 16.61
N ASP A 720 -4.57 -12.92 15.66
CA ASP A 720 -5.73 -13.73 15.29
C ASP A 720 -5.27 -15.07 14.71
N ASP A 721 -6.15 -15.85 14.10
CA ASP A 721 -5.77 -17.12 13.46
C ASP A 721 -4.96 -16.93 12.14
N GLY A 722 -4.98 -15.73 11.57
CA GLY A 722 -4.21 -15.36 10.37
C GLY A 722 -4.83 -15.80 9.04
N HIS A 723 -6.03 -16.39 9.00
CA HIS A 723 -6.60 -16.94 7.77
C HIS A 723 -8.12 -16.89 7.64
N SER A 724 -8.87 -16.76 8.74
CA SER A 724 -10.34 -16.70 8.70
C SER A 724 -10.86 -15.26 8.78
N MET A 725 -12.18 -15.11 8.55
CA MET A 725 -12.93 -13.87 8.76
C MET A 725 -13.47 -13.73 10.19
N ASP A 726 -13.13 -14.64 11.10
CA ASP A 726 -13.66 -14.61 12.46
C ASP A 726 -13.20 -13.40 13.28
N TYR A 727 -12.13 -12.71 12.84
CA TYR A 727 -11.72 -11.46 13.43
C TYR A 727 -12.83 -10.38 13.38
N GLU A 728 -13.65 -10.36 12.34
CA GLU A 728 -14.81 -9.44 12.23
C GLU A 728 -15.88 -9.73 13.30
N LYS A 729 -15.88 -10.94 13.85
CA LYS A 729 -16.78 -11.39 14.92
C LYS A 729 -16.12 -11.33 16.31
N GLY A 730 -14.97 -10.66 16.43
CA GLY A 730 -14.24 -10.47 17.68
C GLY A 730 -13.22 -11.56 18.01
N ALA A 731 -12.96 -12.53 17.11
CA ALA A 731 -11.94 -13.55 17.31
C ALA A 731 -10.53 -13.01 17.00
N TYR A 732 -10.15 -11.96 17.68
CA TYR A 732 -8.82 -11.35 17.67
C TYR A 732 -8.36 -11.10 19.11
N LEU A 733 -7.09 -10.80 19.28
CA LEU A 733 -6.50 -10.27 20.50
C LEU A 733 -5.67 -9.04 20.18
N LYS A 734 -6.06 -7.90 20.73
CA LYS A 734 -5.25 -6.67 20.77
C LYS A 734 -4.62 -6.55 22.15
N THR A 735 -3.30 -6.56 22.21
CA THR A 735 -2.57 -6.24 23.43
C THR A 735 -2.02 -4.83 23.32
N HIS A 736 -2.68 -3.88 23.99
CA HIS A 736 -2.23 -2.50 24.08
C HIS A 736 -1.10 -2.39 25.09
N ILE A 737 0.08 -2.01 24.64
CA ILE A 737 1.28 -1.83 25.44
C ILE A 737 1.47 -0.33 25.66
N ASP A 738 1.04 0.17 26.80
CA ASP A 738 1.23 1.56 27.21
C ASP A 738 2.53 1.70 27.98
N MET A 739 3.46 2.46 27.45
CA MET A 739 4.76 2.76 28.06
C MET A 739 4.77 4.15 28.65
N LYS A 740 5.12 4.27 29.94
CA LYS A 740 5.53 5.48 30.62
C LYS A 740 7.02 5.40 30.91
N ALA A 741 7.81 6.29 30.30
CA ALA A 741 9.24 6.36 30.49
C ALA A 741 9.61 7.27 31.67
N GLY A 742 10.68 6.96 32.41
CA GLY A 742 11.14 7.77 33.54
C GLY A 742 12.11 7.03 34.46
N GLU A 743 12.37 7.56 35.67
CA GLU A 743 13.11 6.86 36.71
C GLU A 743 12.38 5.56 37.11
N GLN A 744 11.07 5.57 36.99
CA GLN A 744 10.22 4.40 37.03
C GLN A 744 9.60 4.22 35.65
N THR A 745 10.12 3.28 34.87
CA THR A 745 9.54 2.91 33.58
C THR A 745 8.42 1.88 33.82
N VAL A 746 7.22 2.21 33.35
CA VAL A 746 6.03 1.37 33.52
C VAL A 746 5.53 0.94 32.16
N LEU A 747 5.37 -0.38 31.96
CA LEU A 747 4.73 -0.99 30.81
C LEU A 747 3.39 -1.61 31.28
N LYS A 748 2.28 -1.10 30.77
CA LYS A 748 0.94 -1.65 31.02
C LYS A 748 0.49 -2.42 29.79
N PHE A 749 0.20 -3.69 29.99
CA PHE A 749 -0.37 -4.57 28.97
C PHE A 749 -1.87 -4.68 29.23
N LYS A 750 -2.71 -4.24 28.29
CA LYS A 750 -4.16 -4.38 28.33
C LYS A 750 -4.64 -5.20 27.16
N GLN A 751 -5.45 -6.20 27.43
CA GLN A 751 -5.97 -7.10 26.42
C GLN A 751 -7.41 -6.78 26.03
N GLU A 752 -7.70 -6.85 24.74
CA GLU A 752 -9.01 -6.69 24.14
C GLU A 752 -9.22 -7.79 23.10
N GLY A 753 -10.43 -8.39 23.07
CA GLY A 753 -10.80 -9.49 22.18
C GLY A 753 -10.79 -10.84 22.88
N ASN A 754 -11.07 -11.91 22.11
CA ASN A 754 -11.28 -13.23 22.69
C ASN A 754 -10.39 -14.33 22.08
N PHE A 755 -9.49 -13.99 21.18
CA PHE A 755 -8.53 -14.94 20.60
C PHE A 755 -7.54 -15.42 21.66
N LYS A 756 -7.26 -16.70 21.66
CA LYS A 756 -6.31 -17.30 22.61
C LYS A 756 -4.92 -17.29 22.03
N THR A 757 -4.06 -16.44 22.56
CA THR A 757 -2.66 -16.34 22.14
C THR A 757 -1.90 -17.65 22.31
N THR A 758 -1.07 -17.96 21.33
CA THR A 758 -0.10 -19.07 21.38
C THR A 758 1.20 -18.68 22.09
N VAL A 759 1.37 -17.42 22.42
CA VAL A 759 2.57 -16.88 23.08
C VAL A 759 2.59 -17.29 24.54
N GLU A 760 3.58 -18.12 24.90
CA GLU A 760 3.77 -18.62 26.27
C GLU A 760 4.81 -17.80 27.04
N THR A 761 5.74 -17.12 26.35
CA THR A 761 6.87 -16.44 26.99
C THR A 761 7.07 -15.06 26.39
N LEU A 762 7.36 -14.08 27.25
CA LEU A 762 7.75 -12.72 26.88
C LEU A 762 9.21 -12.48 27.30
N HIS A 763 10.01 -12.04 26.32
CA HIS A 763 11.34 -11.53 26.56
C HIS A 763 11.37 -10.05 26.16
N LEU A 764 11.81 -9.18 27.05
CA LEU A 764 11.94 -7.75 26.83
C LEU A 764 13.41 -7.34 26.81
N ASP A 765 13.77 -6.55 25.84
CA ASP A 765 15.09 -5.86 25.75
C ASP A 765 14.81 -4.36 25.86
N VAL A 766 14.99 -3.80 27.07
CA VAL A 766 14.61 -2.41 27.35
C VAL A 766 15.86 -1.53 27.38
N ILE A 767 15.98 -0.68 26.36
CA ILE A 767 17.01 0.33 26.20
C ILE A 767 16.53 1.59 26.89
N GLN A 768 17.26 2.10 27.86
CA GLN A 768 16.90 3.35 28.53
C GLN A 768 18.11 4.10 29.08
N ARG A 769 18.92 3.46 29.94
CA ARG A 769 20.03 4.09 30.67
C ARG A 769 21.26 3.21 30.68
N GLU A 770 22.39 3.81 30.82
CA GLU A 770 23.67 3.12 30.98
C GLU A 770 23.89 2.62 32.41
N LYS A 771 22.83 2.30 33.13
CA LYS A 771 22.87 1.74 34.49
C LYS A 771 21.80 0.65 34.67
N ALA A 772 22.09 -0.32 35.52
CA ALA A 772 21.12 -1.33 35.93
C ALA A 772 19.98 -0.72 36.76
N PRO A 773 18.75 -1.19 36.67
CA PRO A 773 17.70 -0.84 37.62
C PRO A 773 18.00 -1.41 39.02
N PHE A 774 17.36 -0.85 40.03
CA PHE A 774 17.41 -1.40 41.38
C PHE A 774 16.52 -2.63 41.51
N PHE A 775 15.37 -2.63 40.85
CA PHE A 775 14.45 -3.76 40.85
C PHE A 775 13.52 -3.72 39.64
N VAL A 776 12.92 -4.86 39.37
CA VAL A 776 11.86 -5.04 38.36
C VAL A 776 10.73 -5.81 39.02
N THR A 777 9.49 -5.35 38.84
CA THR A 777 8.29 -6.07 39.35
C THR A 777 7.33 -6.36 38.22
N LEU A 778 6.64 -7.49 38.30
CA LEU A 778 5.49 -7.86 37.49
C LEU A 778 4.27 -7.95 38.41
N ASP A 779 3.25 -7.14 38.15
CA ASP A 779 2.02 -7.01 38.98
C ASP A 779 2.32 -6.76 40.48
N GLY A 780 3.42 -6.03 40.76
CA GLY A 780 3.87 -5.71 42.13
C GLY A 780 4.80 -6.78 42.74
N GLU A 781 4.96 -7.94 42.12
CA GLU A 781 5.86 -8.98 42.62
C GLU A 781 7.28 -8.79 42.04
N LEU A 782 8.29 -8.87 42.88
CA LEU A 782 9.69 -8.75 42.50
C LEU A 782 10.12 -9.91 41.57
N LEU A 783 10.68 -9.58 40.44
CA LEU A 783 11.35 -10.55 39.58
C LEU A 783 12.81 -10.81 40.06
N PRO A 784 13.29 -12.05 40.00
CA PRO A 784 14.66 -12.39 40.37
C PRO A 784 15.70 -11.64 39.54
N HIS A 785 16.69 -11.07 40.21
CA HIS A 785 17.85 -10.42 39.58
C HIS A 785 19.01 -11.42 39.38
N PHE A 786 19.57 -11.43 38.18
CA PHE A 786 20.71 -12.24 37.81
C PHE A 786 21.91 -11.36 37.45
N LEU A 787 23.06 -11.61 38.06
CA LEU A 787 24.33 -10.93 37.72
C LEU A 787 25.02 -11.61 36.50
N HIS A 788 24.65 -12.84 36.22
CA HIS A 788 25.31 -13.67 35.19
C HIS A 788 24.31 -14.08 34.12
N ARG A 789 24.62 -13.76 32.88
CA ARG A 789 23.81 -14.07 31.69
C ARG A 789 23.41 -15.56 31.62
N LYS A 790 24.35 -16.49 31.85
CA LYS A 790 24.04 -17.93 31.81
C LYS A 790 22.98 -18.37 32.82
N LYS A 791 22.98 -17.80 34.04
CA LYS A 791 21.98 -18.10 35.04
C LYS A 791 20.61 -17.50 34.67
N PHE A 792 20.62 -16.29 34.09
CA PHE A 792 19.41 -15.67 33.55
C PHE A 792 18.82 -16.52 32.42
N GLU A 793 19.64 -16.98 31.47
CA GLU A 793 19.21 -17.80 30.35
C GLU A 793 18.55 -19.14 30.79
N GLN A 794 18.99 -19.71 31.89
CA GLN A 794 18.47 -20.97 32.47
C GLN A 794 17.20 -20.79 33.33
N ALA A 795 16.88 -19.57 33.78
CA ALA A 795 15.74 -19.31 34.61
C ALA A 795 14.45 -19.18 33.77
N ASP A 796 13.29 -19.43 34.36
CA ASP A 796 11.98 -19.23 33.69
C ASP A 796 11.54 -17.78 33.73
N SER A 797 11.95 -17.04 34.79
CA SER A 797 11.64 -15.62 34.95
C SER A 797 12.76 -14.86 35.63
N GLY A 798 12.85 -13.56 35.40
CA GLY A 798 13.80 -12.68 36.05
C GLY A 798 14.31 -11.61 35.11
N TRP A 799 15.35 -10.92 35.57
CA TRP A 799 16.00 -9.88 34.79
C TRP A 799 17.53 -9.88 34.97
N TYR A 800 18.19 -9.31 33.95
CA TYR A 800 19.63 -9.20 33.84
C TYR A 800 19.98 -7.89 33.14
N TYR A 801 20.99 -7.16 33.61
CA TYR A 801 21.49 -5.99 32.91
C TYR A 801 22.67 -6.35 32.00
N SER A 802 22.49 -6.13 30.71
CA SER A 802 23.56 -6.34 29.72
C SER A 802 24.49 -5.15 29.65
N GLN A 803 25.70 -5.29 30.18
CA GLN A 803 26.75 -4.25 30.08
C GLN A 803 27.11 -3.96 28.62
N THR A 804 27.10 -4.98 27.75
CA THR A 804 27.48 -4.86 26.33
C THR A 804 26.40 -4.10 25.54
N LEU A 805 25.14 -4.43 25.75
CA LEU A 805 24.01 -3.80 25.06
C LEU A 805 23.45 -2.59 25.81
N LYS A 806 23.93 -2.31 27.03
CA LYS A 806 23.44 -1.24 27.89
C LYS A 806 21.90 -1.25 28.03
N SER A 807 21.34 -2.46 28.17
CA SER A 807 19.91 -2.66 28.23
C SER A 807 19.50 -3.67 29.31
N VAL A 808 18.27 -3.57 29.75
CA VAL A 808 17.67 -4.46 30.75
C VAL A 808 16.98 -5.60 30.03
N GLN A 809 17.51 -6.80 30.18
CA GLN A 809 16.93 -8.03 29.65
C GLN A 809 15.96 -8.62 30.69
N ILE A 810 14.71 -8.78 30.34
CA ILE A 810 13.66 -9.28 31.24
C ILE A 810 12.96 -10.45 30.57
N LYS A 811 12.66 -11.51 31.30
CA LYS A 811 11.82 -12.58 30.80
C LYS A 811 10.86 -13.12 31.86
N TYR A 812 9.70 -13.55 31.40
CA TYR A 812 8.69 -14.17 32.26
C TYR A 812 7.65 -14.92 31.41
N PRO A 813 6.96 -15.92 32.00
CA PRO A 813 5.80 -16.55 31.36
C PRO A 813 4.71 -15.51 31.05
N ASN A 814 4.14 -15.56 29.86
CA ASN A 814 3.09 -14.63 29.46
C ASN A 814 1.87 -14.78 30.37
N PRO A 815 1.45 -13.75 31.13
CA PRO A 815 0.30 -13.85 32.03
C PRO A 815 -1.03 -14.12 31.30
N LYS A 816 -1.10 -13.84 29.99
CA LYS A 816 -2.32 -13.95 29.15
C LYS A 816 -3.52 -13.20 29.73
N LYS A 817 -3.26 -12.08 30.38
CA LYS A 817 -4.21 -11.14 31.00
C LYS A 817 -3.58 -9.77 31.12
N ASP A 818 -4.39 -8.80 31.52
CA ASP A 818 -3.87 -7.48 31.87
C ASP A 818 -2.76 -7.61 32.92
N SER A 819 -1.66 -6.91 32.70
CA SER A 819 -0.51 -6.94 33.60
C SER A 819 0.28 -5.62 33.55
N THR A 820 1.10 -5.41 34.58
CA THR A 820 1.94 -4.21 34.70
C THR A 820 3.36 -4.60 35.06
N LEU A 821 4.31 -4.21 34.22
CA LEU A 821 5.74 -4.36 34.49
C LEU A 821 6.30 -2.98 34.90
N LEU A 822 6.98 -2.93 36.06
CA LEU A 822 7.68 -1.76 36.55
C LEU A 822 9.18 -2.04 36.56
N ILE A 823 9.96 -1.12 35.98
CA ILE A 823 11.44 -1.10 36.01
C ILE A 823 11.85 0.15 36.76
N SER A 824 12.42 0.01 37.98
CA SER A 824 12.78 1.15 38.83
C SER A 824 14.27 1.38 38.87
N PHE A 825 14.68 2.61 38.53
CA PHE A 825 16.03 3.14 38.69
C PHE A 825 16.15 4.00 39.95
N GLU A 826 15.07 4.15 40.71
CA GLU A 826 15.05 4.80 42.02
C GLU A 826 15.39 3.80 43.12
N GLN A 827 16.32 4.21 44.03
CA GLN A 827 16.64 3.41 45.18
C GLN A 827 15.40 3.35 46.13
N PHE A 828 15.14 2.16 46.66
CA PHE A 828 14.15 2.04 47.76
C PHE A 828 14.57 2.93 48.93
N ASP A 829 13.70 3.79 49.40
CA ASP A 829 13.91 4.50 50.63
C ASP A 829 13.69 3.54 51.81
N MET A 830 14.76 2.89 52.25
CA MET A 830 14.72 1.93 53.37
C MET A 830 14.52 2.58 54.73
N ILE A 831 14.27 3.90 54.77
CA ILE A 831 14.09 4.65 56.04
C ILE A 831 12.63 4.60 56.58
N GLY A 832 11.76 3.93 55.86
CA GLY A 832 10.32 3.80 56.20
C GLY A 832 9.85 2.44 56.68
N MET A 833 10.76 1.48 57.05
CA MET A 833 10.39 0.20 57.66
C MET A 833 10.57 0.23 59.16
#